data_27fce497483c732a3b42de9acb960d6d
#
_entry.id   27fce497483c732a3b42de9acb960d6d
#
_cell.length_a   1.000
_cell.length_b   1.000
_cell.length_c   1.000
_cell.angle_alpha   90.00
_cell.angle_beta   90.00
_cell.angle_gamma   90.00
#
_symmetry.space_group_name_H-M   'P 1'
#
loop_
_entity.id
_entity.type
_entity.pdbx_description
1 polymer ?
#
loop_
_entity_poly.entity_id
_entity_poly.type
_entity_poly.pdbx_seq_one_letter_code
_entity_poly.pdbx_strand_id
1 'polypeptide(L)'
;MRIKSVRLKNIRSHVDTYVEFEEGFNCLIGGLGAGKTSILYAIDFALFGERLGRSYAYLLREGADRGTVTLRFTHEGSEYVLTRGLRRAGTGIVQDPSVLELRKDGRLIAHRRASAVAEQLAKELGLDKELFREVIWVRQEKLKEILDMRPADRQKKLDELLGLEEFEEARSKLASFERYYKGVLDTYRRDPDIIAAQRLEEEHAQLVEKLASISAEIEDVKLEIDKASKDVEEALAKLTELEEARKRQEKIRAKKLELEAAVREAERAIKRLSAEVERRREAIKELEAQLESLVAKEMEHRRAFALSGLETGASVEEAKKLLAEWESRMAELRELAARARQEIESKEESLKIISSEARCPTCLRFIDETYRREMTARLKREIVKLQHELEEAKAELSRLEELRSKLSRAVDALMVIEARKSDLKARLEDEREALEQAERDLDSTKMRLEMLRVELEALESELTGPSEEEVEAARAELDACRKRLSELEGRLRELQARRDMVKERIADCERRLSLVEEKRARMEKAAKVLELIKLLRSAYKAVRPHLRSEVVKLARYYVQRVLDELLGPEGAGMVVEIGQDYTPIVKVGGRERSVAHLSGGERTLLALAYRIGMGHLIMQYRTGRGLDLLLLDEPTESLGREDLSIDRLADALSRLRVVRQIIAVSHSEAFAERADKVIRIEKVDNESRVRTESRP
;
A
#
# COMPACT_ATOMS: atom_id res chain seq x y z
N MET A 1 -1.40 4.14 16.81
CA MET A 1 -0.82 3.64 18.08
C MET A 1 -1.08 4.67 19.18
N ARG A 2 -1.48 4.22 20.38
CA ARG A 2 -1.69 5.09 21.56
C ARG A 2 -0.99 4.50 22.76
N ILE A 3 -0.20 5.28 23.44
CA ILE A 3 0.50 4.87 24.68
C ILE A 3 -0.49 4.94 25.84
N LYS A 4 -0.62 3.86 26.58
CA LYS A 4 -1.44 3.76 27.78
C LYS A 4 -0.64 4.06 29.03
N SER A 5 0.49 3.41 29.16
CA SER A 5 1.36 3.62 30.31
C SER A 5 2.79 3.21 30.04
N VAL A 6 3.69 3.77 30.80
CA VAL A 6 5.09 3.35 30.84
C VAL A 6 5.53 3.16 32.30
N ARG A 7 6.20 2.06 32.55
CA ARG A 7 6.85 1.79 33.85
C ARG A 7 8.36 1.76 33.61
N LEU A 8 9.06 2.53 34.38
CA LEU A 8 10.51 2.65 34.39
C LEU A 8 11.06 2.12 35.70
N LYS A 9 11.92 1.12 35.64
CA LYS A 9 12.68 0.65 36.82
C LYS A 9 14.16 0.84 36.55
N ASN A 10 14.81 1.58 37.44
CA ASN A 10 16.24 1.93 37.36
C ASN A 10 16.63 2.54 36.00
N ILE A 11 15.84 3.47 35.51
CA ILE A 11 16.10 4.21 34.27
C ILE A 11 16.41 5.67 34.62
N ARG A 12 17.66 6.10 34.40
CA ARG A 12 18.16 7.43 34.74
C ARG A 12 17.82 7.83 36.18
N SER A 13 17.02 8.86 36.39
CA SER A 13 16.57 9.31 37.72
C SER A 13 15.34 8.51 38.25
N HIS A 14 14.75 7.67 37.45
CA HIS A 14 13.58 6.88 37.86
C HIS A 14 13.99 5.55 38.47
N VAL A 15 13.63 5.33 39.75
CA VAL A 15 13.87 4.07 40.46
C VAL A 15 12.77 3.05 40.18
N ASP A 16 11.52 3.40 40.47
CA ASP A 16 10.32 2.66 40.02
C ASP A 16 9.20 3.68 39.80
N THR A 17 9.03 4.06 38.57
CA THR A 17 8.09 5.10 38.16
C THR A 17 7.07 4.50 37.20
N TYR A 18 5.80 4.76 37.48
CA TYR A 18 4.68 4.39 36.64
C TYR A 18 3.97 5.64 36.16
N VAL A 19 3.75 5.75 34.91
CA VAL A 19 3.11 6.90 34.24
C VAL A 19 2.00 6.39 33.34
N GLU A 20 0.80 6.92 33.54
CA GLU A 20 -0.36 6.69 32.69
C GLU A 20 -0.61 7.90 31.79
N PHE A 21 -1.00 7.61 30.57
CA PHE A 21 -1.36 8.61 29.58
C PHE A 21 -2.81 8.40 29.11
N GLU A 22 -3.45 9.49 28.76
CA GLU A 22 -4.81 9.51 28.23
C GLU A 22 -4.83 9.95 26.76
N GLU A 23 -5.97 9.90 26.15
CA GLU A 23 -6.19 10.55 24.86
C GLU A 23 -6.13 12.07 25.06
N GLY A 24 -5.84 12.79 23.97
CA GLY A 24 -5.71 14.23 24.03
C GLY A 24 -4.29 14.68 24.40
N PHE A 25 -4.20 15.82 25.02
CA PHE A 25 -2.95 16.49 25.35
C PHE A 25 -2.49 16.14 26.77
N ASN A 26 -1.44 15.33 26.86
CA ASN A 26 -0.75 14.99 28.14
C ASN A 26 0.48 15.85 28.30
N CYS A 27 0.63 16.50 29.43
CA CYS A 27 1.78 17.32 29.76
C CYS A 27 2.61 16.69 30.89
N LEU A 28 3.87 16.39 30.60
CA LEU A 28 4.89 15.99 31.58
C LEU A 28 5.59 17.27 32.05
N ILE A 29 5.27 17.72 33.26
CA ILE A 29 5.81 18.96 33.80
C ILE A 29 6.71 18.72 35.02
N GLY A 30 7.68 19.57 35.21
CA GLY A 30 8.60 19.52 36.36
C GLY A 30 9.87 20.31 36.12
N GLY A 31 10.65 20.47 37.12
CA GLY A 31 11.90 21.22 37.10
C GLY A 31 12.95 20.67 36.16
N LEU A 32 14.00 21.44 35.91
CA LEU A 32 15.13 21.02 35.14
C LEU A 32 15.77 19.77 35.76
N GLY A 33 16.08 18.76 34.95
CA GLY A 33 16.67 17.51 35.46
C GLY A 33 15.73 16.59 36.25
N ALA A 34 14.41 16.87 36.31
CA ALA A 34 13.44 16.05 37.04
C ALA A 34 13.20 14.66 36.37
N GLY A 35 13.68 14.42 35.15
CA GLY A 35 13.55 13.13 34.49
C GLY A 35 12.45 13.06 33.43
N LYS A 36 11.79 14.16 33.08
CA LYS A 36 10.71 14.23 32.10
C LYS A 36 11.08 13.58 30.75
N THR A 37 12.14 14.06 30.12
CA THR A 37 12.66 13.54 28.85
C THR A 37 13.10 12.08 28.93
N SER A 38 13.45 11.61 30.14
CA SER A 38 13.82 10.21 30.36
C SER A 38 12.68 9.25 30.05
N ILE A 39 11.45 9.69 30.19
CA ILE A 39 10.24 8.92 29.86
C ILE A 39 10.15 8.73 28.35
N LEU A 40 10.44 9.78 27.57
CA LEU A 40 10.44 9.69 26.08
C LEU A 40 11.57 8.77 25.60
N TYR A 41 12.76 8.89 26.18
CA TYR A 41 13.86 7.96 25.90
C TYR A 41 13.53 6.51 26.26
N ALA A 42 12.79 6.31 27.32
CA ALA A 42 12.36 4.97 27.73
C ALA A 42 11.34 4.38 26.74
N ILE A 43 10.43 5.21 26.24
CA ILE A 43 9.47 4.80 25.19
C ILE A 43 10.20 4.38 23.91
N ASP A 44 11.15 5.21 23.42
CA ASP A 44 11.96 4.88 22.24
C ASP A 44 12.77 3.60 22.45
N PHE A 45 13.41 3.47 23.61
CA PHE A 45 14.16 2.27 23.94
C PHE A 45 13.27 1.04 24.02
N ALA A 46 12.10 1.15 24.64
CA ALA A 46 11.17 0.02 24.69
C ALA A 46 10.77 -0.43 23.30
N LEU A 47 10.42 0.48 22.41
CA LEU A 47 9.98 0.15 21.05
C LEU A 47 11.13 -0.44 20.20
N PHE A 48 12.27 0.20 20.14
CA PHE A 48 13.30 -0.15 19.18
C PHE A 48 14.53 -0.84 19.79
N GLY A 49 14.78 -0.64 21.08
CA GLY A 49 15.92 -1.26 21.75
C GLY A 49 17.29 -0.80 21.27
N GLU A 50 17.35 0.22 20.44
CA GLU A 50 18.59 0.72 19.88
C GLU A 50 19.25 1.78 20.74
N ARG A 51 20.55 1.96 20.55
CA ARG A 51 21.32 3.01 21.18
C ARG A 51 21.05 4.34 20.50
N LEU A 52 20.84 5.40 21.27
CA LEU A 52 20.82 6.77 20.76
C LEU A 52 22.23 7.39 20.70
N GLY A 53 23.26 6.58 20.94
CA GLY A 53 24.65 6.97 20.95
C GLY A 53 25.56 5.75 20.94
N ARG A 54 26.76 5.89 21.49
CA ARG A 54 27.75 4.79 21.47
C ARG A 54 27.45 3.67 22.47
N SER A 55 26.69 3.94 23.53
CA SER A 55 26.38 2.95 24.58
C SER A 55 24.99 3.20 25.18
N TYR A 56 24.46 2.26 25.99
CA TYR A 56 23.23 2.44 26.78
C TYR A 56 23.48 3.17 28.12
N ALA A 57 24.67 3.68 28.37
CA ALA A 57 25.00 4.40 29.60
C ALA A 57 24.09 5.62 29.84
N TYR A 58 23.57 6.19 28.77
CA TYR A 58 22.64 7.31 28.86
C TYR A 58 21.28 6.94 29.46
N LEU A 59 20.93 5.64 29.59
CA LEU A 59 19.60 5.22 29.96
C LEU A 59 19.57 4.44 31.29
N LEU A 60 20.50 3.54 31.54
CA LEU A 60 20.56 2.81 32.80
C LEU A 60 20.93 3.75 33.94
N ARG A 61 20.21 3.66 35.08
CA ARG A 61 20.50 4.42 36.31
C ARG A 61 21.93 4.17 36.78
N GLU A 62 22.61 5.20 37.15
CA GLU A 62 23.94 5.12 37.73
C GLU A 62 23.89 4.27 39.04
N GLY A 63 24.85 3.38 39.21
CA GLY A 63 24.89 2.43 40.31
C GLY A 63 23.93 1.24 40.21
N ALA A 64 23.00 1.21 39.27
CA ALA A 64 22.11 0.07 39.09
C ALA A 64 22.72 -1.00 38.19
N ASP A 65 22.55 -2.27 38.56
CA ASP A 65 23.00 -3.41 37.73
C ASP A 65 22.00 -3.75 36.63
N ARG A 66 20.72 -3.51 36.87
CA ARG A 66 19.63 -3.78 35.91
C ARG A 66 18.63 -2.65 35.90
N GLY A 67 18.07 -2.41 34.73
CA GLY A 67 16.93 -1.51 34.54
C GLY A 67 15.95 -2.11 33.56
N THR A 68 14.67 -1.79 33.71
CA THR A 68 13.63 -2.27 32.80
C THR A 68 12.67 -1.15 32.43
N VAL A 69 12.18 -1.22 31.21
CA VAL A 69 11.07 -0.41 30.72
C VAL A 69 9.96 -1.33 30.28
N THR A 70 8.76 -1.09 30.82
CA THR A 70 7.53 -1.75 30.35
C THR A 70 6.61 -0.70 29.76
N LEU A 71 6.34 -0.83 28.49
CA LEU A 71 5.46 0.05 27.71
C LEU A 71 4.16 -0.68 27.42
N ARG A 72 3.04 -0.07 27.79
CA ARG A 72 1.70 -0.51 27.39
C ARG A 72 1.14 0.46 26.38
N PHE A 73 0.65 -0.05 25.29
CA PHE A 73 0.05 0.75 24.24
C PHE A 73 -1.06 -0.02 23.54
N THR A 74 -1.95 0.71 22.92
CA THR A 74 -2.99 0.14 22.08
C THR A 74 -2.72 0.47 20.61
N HIS A 75 -2.96 -0.51 19.78
CA HIS A 75 -2.91 -0.36 18.33
C HIS A 75 -3.98 -1.25 17.70
N GLU A 76 -4.82 -0.67 16.83
CA GLU A 76 -5.92 -1.40 16.16
C GLU A 76 -6.90 -2.12 17.11
N GLY A 77 -7.18 -1.53 18.23
CA GLY A 77 -8.07 -2.12 19.22
C GLY A 77 -7.42 -3.18 20.10
N SER A 78 -6.22 -3.66 19.76
CA SER A 78 -5.47 -4.61 20.57
C SER A 78 -4.56 -3.89 21.57
N GLU A 79 -4.38 -4.50 22.74
CA GLU A 79 -3.46 -4.03 23.76
C GLU A 79 -2.12 -4.75 23.65
N TYR A 80 -1.06 -3.97 23.65
CA TYR A 80 0.31 -4.47 23.60
C TYR A 80 1.04 -4.13 24.90
N VAL A 81 1.78 -5.09 25.42
CA VAL A 81 2.70 -4.92 26.55
C VAL A 81 4.09 -5.33 26.09
N LEU A 82 4.99 -4.38 26.05
CA LEU A 82 6.37 -4.57 25.66
C LEU A 82 7.28 -4.30 26.85
N THR A 83 8.03 -5.30 27.26
CA THR A 83 9.04 -5.15 28.32
C THR A 83 10.42 -5.31 27.74
N ARG A 84 11.32 -4.39 28.01
CA ARG A 84 12.72 -4.43 27.58
C ARG A 84 13.64 -4.03 28.72
N GLY A 85 14.75 -4.72 28.87
CA GLY A 85 15.69 -4.49 29.97
C GLY A 85 17.10 -4.14 29.50
N LEU A 86 17.82 -3.53 30.43
CA LEU A 86 19.25 -3.28 30.37
C LEU A 86 19.94 -3.98 31.56
N ARG A 87 21.15 -4.44 31.35
CA ARG A 87 22.00 -4.98 32.40
C ARG A 87 23.45 -4.56 32.22
N ARG A 88 24.19 -4.45 33.31
CA ARG A 88 25.64 -4.31 33.26
C ARG A 88 26.26 -5.64 32.85
N ALA A 89 27.25 -5.56 31.97
CA ALA A 89 28.03 -6.70 31.51
C ALA A 89 29.50 -6.23 31.38
N GLY A 90 30.30 -6.59 32.37
CA GLY A 90 31.67 -6.05 32.48
C GLY A 90 31.68 -4.53 32.62
N THR A 91 32.43 -3.85 31.78
CA THR A 91 32.51 -2.38 31.75
C THR A 91 31.39 -1.71 30.95
N GLY A 92 30.56 -2.48 30.28
CA GLY A 92 29.50 -1.98 29.39
C GLY A 92 28.09 -2.23 29.89
N ILE A 93 27.14 -1.62 29.19
CA ILE A 93 25.71 -1.85 29.39
C ILE A 93 25.15 -2.46 28.11
N VAL A 94 24.43 -3.58 28.27
CA VAL A 94 23.80 -4.33 27.19
C VAL A 94 22.31 -4.51 27.45
N GLN A 95 21.56 -4.84 26.41
CA GLN A 95 20.19 -5.28 26.58
C GLN A 95 20.14 -6.59 27.37
N ASP A 96 19.11 -6.75 28.19
CA ASP A 96 18.85 -7.99 28.92
C ASP A 96 17.79 -8.81 28.18
N PRO A 97 18.21 -9.88 27.49
CA PRO A 97 17.25 -10.72 26.74
C PRO A 97 16.28 -11.48 27.67
N SER A 98 16.63 -11.68 28.93
CA SER A 98 15.83 -12.48 29.87
C SER A 98 14.47 -11.87 30.17
N VAL A 99 14.38 -10.53 30.10
CA VAL A 99 13.15 -9.77 30.39
C VAL A 99 12.48 -9.22 29.13
N LEU A 100 13.08 -9.47 27.95
CA LEU A 100 12.53 -8.98 26.68
C LEU A 100 11.33 -9.81 26.28
N GLU A 101 10.15 -9.19 26.30
CA GLU A 101 8.89 -9.81 25.88
C GLU A 101 7.95 -8.79 25.24
N LEU A 102 7.21 -9.28 24.25
CA LEU A 102 6.11 -8.57 23.61
C LEU A 102 4.85 -9.42 23.72
N ARG A 103 3.82 -8.85 24.29
CA ARG A 103 2.49 -9.47 24.43
C ARG A 103 1.46 -8.66 23.65
N LYS A 104 0.52 -9.36 23.07
CA LYS A 104 -0.68 -8.80 22.41
C LYS A 104 -1.90 -9.41 23.09
N ASP A 105 -2.79 -8.60 23.63
CA ASP A 105 -4.01 -9.01 24.34
C ASP A 105 -3.72 -10.13 25.39
N GLY A 106 -2.65 -9.93 26.14
CA GLY A 106 -2.15 -10.85 27.16
C GLY A 106 -1.35 -12.06 26.62
N ARG A 107 -1.41 -12.37 25.32
CA ARG A 107 -0.68 -13.48 24.72
C ARG A 107 0.76 -13.08 24.36
N LEU A 108 1.72 -13.93 24.66
CA LEU A 108 3.12 -13.71 24.30
C LEU A 108 3.32 -13.97 22.80
N ILE A 109 3.76 -12.94 22.06
CA ILE A 109 3.95 -13.03 20.60
C ILE A 109 5.43 -13.00 20.18
N ALA A 110 6.31 -12.40 20.97
CA ALA A 110 7.76 -12.45 20.77
C ALA A 110 8.51 -12.28 22.08
N HIS A 111 9.67 -12.93 22.25
CA HIS A 111 10.50 -12.83 23.44
C HIS A 111 11.98 -13.15 23.19
N ARG A 112 12.83 -12.75 24.12
CA ARG A 112 14.27 -13.02 24.22
C ARG A 112 15.14 -12.57 23.04
N ARG A 113 14.67 -12.60 21.82
CA ARG A 113 15.43 -12.19 20.61
C ARG A 113 15.00 -10.79 20.20
N ALA A 114 15.93 -9.84 20.22
CA ALA A 114 15.65 -8.46 19.83
C ALA A 114 15.15 -8.34 18.38
N SER A 115 15.71 -9.14 17.45
CA SER A 115 15.27 -9.20 16.07
C SER A 115 13.82 -9.69 15.92
N ALA A 116 13.45 -10.74 16.64
CA ALA A 116 12.07 -11.28 16.59
C ALA A 116 11.04 -10.26 17.14
N VAL A 117 11.39 -9.56 18.22
CA VAL A 117 10.54 -8.48 18.75
C VAL A 117 10.45 -7.32 17.77
N ALA A 118 11.57 -6.92 17.16
CA ALA A 118 11.59 -5.86 16.16
C ALA A 118 10.78 -6.21 14.91
N GLU A 119 10.93 -7.42 14.39
CA GLU A 119 10.17 -7.92 13.23
C GLU A 119 8.66 -7.96 13.53
N GLN A 120 8.30 -8.47 14.71
CA GLN A 120 6.89 -8.52 15.10
C GLN A 120 6.30 -7.12 15.31
N LEU A 121 7.04 -6.20 15.93
CA LEU A 121 6.62 -4.81 16.06
C LEU A 121 6.48 -4.10 14.70
N ALA A 122 7.43 -4.30 13.81
CA ALA A 122 7.35 -3.74 12.47
C ALA A 122 6.12 -4.27 11.70
N LYS A 123 5.83 -5.56 11.84
CA LYS A 123 4.64 -6.20 11.25
C LYS A 123 3.33 -5.66 11.82
N GLU A 124 3.26 -5.52 13.15
CA GLU A 124 2.05 -5.09 13.85
C GLU A 124 1.79 -3.58 13.70
N LEU A 125 2.84 -2.76 13.81
CA LEU A 125 2.71 -1.31 13.83
C LEU A 125 2.89 -0.66 12.45
N GLY A 126 3.56 -1.32 11.51
CA GLY A 126 4.02 -0.71 10.27
C GLY A 126 4.99 0.46 10.48
N LEU A 127 5.58 0.54 11.68
CA LEU A 127 6.37 1.66 12.15
C LEU A 127 7.81 1.22 12.39
N ASP A 128 8.74 1.83 11.70
CA ASP A 128 10.16 1.69 11.95
C ASP A 128 10.69 2.80 12.89
N LYS A 129 11.95 2.65 13.29
CA LYS A 129 12.59 3.61 14.20
C LYS A 129 12.76 5.01 13.59
N GLU A 130 12.97 5.06 12.29
CA GLU A 130 13.17 6.32 11.58
C GLU A 130 11.89 7.12 11.53
N LEU A 131 10.79 6.49 11.15
CA LEU A 131 9.46 7.10 11.19
C LEU A 131 9.12 7.57 12.61
N PHE A 132 9.40 6.75 13.63
CA PHE A 132 9.12 7.14 15.00
C PHE A 132 9.93 8.39 15.40
N ARG A 133 11.25 8.36 15.18
CA ARG A 133 12.17 9.41 15.63
C ARG A 133 12.10 10.70 14.81
N GLU A 134 11.68 10.61 13.56
CA GLU A 134 11.61 11.77 12.68
C GLU A 134 10.20 12.37 12.57
N VAL A 135 9.18 11.54 12.76
CA VAL A 135 7.78 11.93 12.56
C VAL A 135 7.03 12.04 13.88
N ILE A 136 7.11 11.01 14.74
CA ILE A 136 6.33 10.93 15.98
C ILE A 136 7.02 11.66 17.12
N TRP A 137 8.32 11.54 17.25
CA TRP A 137 9.07 12.14 18.34
C TRP A 137 9.86 13.39 17.91
N VAL A 138 9.31 14.55 18.23
CA VAL A 138 9.99 15.84 18.07
C VAL A 138 10.87 16.06 19.28
N ARG A 139 12.18 15.85 19.13
CA ARG A 139 13.20 16.02 20.19
C ARG A 139 13.49 17.49 20.43
N GLN A 140 14.07 17.76 21.59
CA GLN A 140 14.57 19.07 22.02
C GLN A 140 15.38 19.73 20.89
N GLU A 141 15.21 21.05 20.67
CA GLU A 141 15.82 21.85 19.60
C GLU A 141 15.52 21.43 18.15
N LYS A 142 14.88 20.26 17.93
CA LYS A 142 14.63 19.72 16.61
C LYS A 142 13.35 20.23 15.92
N LEU A 143 12.51 20.97 16.66
CA LEU A 143 11.23 21.41 16.13
C LEU A 143 11.39 22.27 14.86
N LYS A 144 12.32 23.23 14.88
CA LYS A 144 12.57 24.16 13.76
C LYS A 144 13.61 23.65 12.76
N GLU A 145 14.36 22.59 13.08
CA GLU A 145 15.44 22.06 12.24
C GLU A 145 15.00 21.81 10.80
N ILE A 146 13.83 21.24 10.63
CA ILE A 146 13.31 20.93 9.28
C ILE A 146 13.06 22.16 8.42
N LEU A 147 12.73 23.31 9.05
CA LEU A 147 12.57 24.59 8.36
C LEU A 147 13.94 25.18 7.99
N ASP A 148 14.95 24.93 8.80
CA ASP A 148 16.31 25.46 8.65
C ASP A 148 17.22 24.60 7.76
N MET A 149 16.77 23.39 7.44
CA MET A 149 17.49 22.50 6.49
C MET A 149 17.63 23.18 5.13
N ARG A 150 18.78 22.91 4.48
CA ARG A 150 18.94 23.25 3.06
C ARG A 150 17.87 22.53 2.23
N PRO A 151 17.36 23.16 1.18
CA PRO A 151 16.29 22.57 0.35
C PRO A 151 16.59 21.16 -0.13
N ALA A 152 17.84 20.91 -0.59
CA ALA A 152 18.27 19.60 -1.06
C ALA A 152 18.29 18.52 0.05
N ASP A 153 18.73 18.89 1.26
CA ASP A 153 18.81 17.96 2.39
C ASP A 153 17.40 17.63 2.91
N ARG A 154 16.53 18.65 2.97
CA ARG A 154 15.11 18.47 3.30
C ARG A 154 14.41 17.57 2.30
N GLN A 155 14.61 17.81 1.01
CA GLN A 155 14.04 17.02 -0.06
C GLN A 155 14.49 15.56 0.05
N LYS A 156 15.79 15.33 0.22
CA LYS A 156 16.31 13.96 0.38
C LYS A 156 15.68 13.26 1.57
N LYS A 157 15.68 13.90 2.74
CA LYS A 157 15.14 13.33 3.97
C LYS A 157 13.64 12.99 3.85
N LEU A 158 12.87 13.89 3.25
CA LEU A 158 11.42 13.66 3.09
C LEU A 158 11.12 12.63 2.01
N ASP A 159 11.87 12.61 0.90
CA ASP A 159 11.76 11.57 -0.11
C ASP A 159 12.05 10.18 0.47
N GLU A 160 13.05 10.06 1.37
CA GLU A 160 13.38 8.84 2.10
C GLU A 160 12.23 8.39 3.02
N LEU A 161 11.75 9.29 3.87
CA LEU A 161 10.63 9.00 4.78
C LEU A 161 9.34 8.63 4.02
N LEU A 162 9.10 9.22 2.85
CA LEU A 162 7.96 8.92 1.97
C LEU A 162 8.16 7.66 1.12
N GLY A 163 9.34 7.04 1.18
CA GLY A 163 9.66 5.87 0.36
C GLY A 163 9.89 6.17 -1.12
N LEU A 164 10.06 7.44 -1.50
CA LEU A 164 10.32 7.82 -2.89
C LEU A 164 11.73 7.42 -3.35
N GLU A 165 12.63 7.12 -2.41
CA GLU A 165 13.96 6.58 -2.72
C GLU A 165 13.90 5.15 -3.26
N GLU A 166 12.87 4.38 -2.91
CA GLU A 166 12.66 3.01 -3.41
C GLU A 166 12.57 2.99 -4.95
N PHE A 167 11.99 4.05 -5.54
CA PHE A 167 11.95 4.20 -7.01
C PHE A 167 13.33 4.39 -7.61
N GLU A 168 14.21 5.12 -6.93
CA GLU A 168 15.60 5.31 -7.37
C GLU A 168 16.41 4.04 -7.16
N GLU A 169 16.19 3.35 -6.05
CA GLU A 169 16.81 2.03 -5.81
C GLU A 169 16.35 1.02 -6.85
N ALA A 170 15.05 0.96 -7.14
CA ALA A 170 14.51 0.12 -8.21
C ALA A 170 15.12 0.48 -9.57
N ARG A 171 15.22 1.78 -9.89
CA ARG A 171 15.88 2.27 -11.11
C ARG A 171 17.36 1.89 -11.15
N SER A 172 18.05 1.95 -10.02
CA SER A 172 19.46 1.55 -9.89
C SER A 172 19.62 0.04 -10.07
N LYS A 173 18.74 -0.77 -9.48
CA LYS A 173 18.70 -2.22 -9.69
C LYS A 173 18.45 -2.55 -11.15
N LEU A 174 17.50 -1.87 -11.79
CA LEU A 174 17.24 -2.01 -13.24
C LEU A 174 18.47 -1.64 -14.08
N ALA A 175 19.32 -0.69 -13.64
CA ALA A 175 20.56 -0.35 -14.33
C ALA A 175 21.56 -1.51 -14.31
N SER A 176 21.57 -2.32 -13.27
CA SER A 176 22.40 -3.53 -13.22
C SER A 176 21.91 -4.59 -14.22
N PHE A 177 20.58 -4.79 -14.28
CA PHE A 177 19.97 -5.67 -15.28
C PHE A 177 20.19 -5.16 -16.70
N GLU A 178 20.12 -3.85 -16.93
CA GLU A 178 20.41 -3.25 -18.25
C GLU A 178 21.85 -3.58 -18.68
N ARG A 179 22.81 -3.42 -17.78
CA ARG A 179 24.22 -3.77 -18.06
C ARG A 179 24.39 -5.27 -18.31
N TYR A 180 23.72 -6.10 -17.50
CA TYR A 180 23.74 -7.55 -17.68
C TYR A 180 23.21 -7.94 -19.08
N TYR A 181 22.01 -7.48 -19.44
CA TYR A 181 21.41 -7.84 -20.72
C TYR A 181 22.14 -7.22 -21.91
N LYS A 182 22.76 -6.04 -21.76
CA LYS A 182 23.70 -5.50 -22.76
C LYS A 182 24.89 -6.44 -22.94
N GLY A 183 25.50 -6.88 -21.86
CA GLY A 183 26.60 -7.85 -21.90
C GLY A 183 26.19 -9.17 -22.55
N VAL A 184 25.00 -9.69 -22.20
CA VAL A 184 24.42 -10.88 -22.84
C VAL A 184 24.27 -10.67 -24.35
N LEU A 185 23.74 -9.53 -24.78
CA LEU A 185 23.58 -9.20 -26.19
C LEU A 185 24.93 -9.07 -26.92
N ASP A 186 25.89 -8.43 -26.27
CA ASP A 186 27.22 -8.29 -26.84
C ASP A 186 27.95 -9.64 -26.92
N THR A 187 27.71 -10.55 -25.96
CA THR A 187 28.20 -11.92 -26.03
C THR A 187 27.61 -12.67 -27.23
N TYR A 188 26.28 -12.59 -27.40
CA TYR A 188 25.63 -13.22 -28.55
C TYR A 188 26.03 -12.61 -29.87
N ARG A 189 26.24 -11.29 -29.95
CA ARG A 189 26.72 -10.62 -31.20
C ARG A 189 28.13 -11.05 -31.58
N ARG A 190 28.94 -11.47 -30.64
CA ARG A 190 30.32 -11.96 -30.85
C ARG A 190 30.39 -13.49 -30.89
N ASP A 191 29.25 -14.16 -30.72
CA ASP A 191 29.22 -15.64 -30.71
C ASP A 191 29.65 -16.14 -32.11
N PRO A 192 30.67 -17.01 -32.18
CA PRO A 192 31.19 -17.54 -33.43
C PRO A 192 30.10 -18.27 -34.25
N ASP A 193 29.16 -18.93 -33.58
CA ASP A 193 28.10 -19.66 -34.26
C ASP A 193 27.11 -18.71 -34.91
N ILE A 194 26.77 -17.59 -34.25
CA ILE A 194 25.91 -16.56 -34.80
C ILE A 194 26.58 -15.84 -36.00
N ILE A 195 27.90 -15.60 -35.88
CA ILE A 195 28.68 -14.99 -36.99
C ILE A 195 28.83 -15.98 -38.15
N ALA A 196 29.01 -17.25 -37.85
CA ALA A 196 29.09 -18.28 -38.86
C ALA A 196 27.73 -18.67 -39.46
N ALA A 197 26.65 -18.21 -38.86
CA ALA A 197 25.28 -18.54 -39.27
C ALA A 197 25.02 -18.25 -40.72
N GLN A 198 25.50 -17.17 -41.27
CA GLN A 198 25.31 -16.81 -42.65
C GLN A 198 26.00 -17.81 -43.60
N ARG A 199 27.21 -18.26 -43.27
CA ARG A 199 27.90 -19.33 -44.02
C ARG A 199 27.19 -20.67 -43.90
N LEU A 200 26.66 -20.97 -42.72
CA LEU A 200 25.85 -22.17 -42.47
C LEU A 200 24.52 -22.10 -43.22
N GLU A 201 23.90 -20.93 -43.30
CA GLU A 201 22.68 -20.69 -44.09
C GLU A 201 22.97 -20.85 -45.59
N GLU A 202 24.11 -20.32 -46.08
CA GLU A 202 24.57 -20.50 -47.47
C GLU A 202 24.90 -21.97 -47.78
N GLU A 203 25.61 -22.67 -46.89
CA GLU A 203 25.90 -24.12 -47.01
C GLU A 203 24.60 -24.94 -46.97
N HIS A 204 23.69 -24.62 -46.06
CA HIS A 204 22.38 -25.22 -45.96
C HIS A 204 21.58 -25.00 -47.28
N ALA A 205 21.57 -23.76 -47.81
CA ALA A 205 20.90 -23.42 -49.04
C ALA A 205 21.47 -24.23 -50.23
N GLN A 206 22.81 -24.35 -50.35
CA GLN A 206 23.46 -25.17 -51.36
C GLN A 206 23.16 -26.67 -51.23
N LEU A 207 23.11 -27.16 -49.98
CA LEU A 207 22.75 -28.54 -49.71
C LEU A 207 21.26 -28.79 -49.97
N VAL A 208 20.40 -27.81 -49.65
CA VAL A 208 18.96 -27.85 -50.00
C VAL A 208 18.77 -27.84 -51.52
N GLU A 209 19.53 -27.01 -52.24
CA GLU A 209 19.50 -26.98 -53.70
C GLU A 209 19.96 -28.34 -54.31
N LYS A 210 21.06 -28.90 -53.77
CA LYS A 210 21.50 -30.26 -54.09
C LYS A 210 20.48 -31.32 -53.73
N LEU A 211 19.85 -31.17 -52.56
CA LEU A 211 18.76 -32.05 -52.14
C LEU A 211 17.55 -31.90 -53.05
N ALA A 212 17.24 -30.67 -53.49
CA ALA A 212 16.19 -30.42 -54.45
C ALA A 212 16.49 -31.05 -55.80
N SER A 213 17.75 -30.94 -56.30
CA SER A 213 18.19 -31.57 -57.53
C SER A 213 18.12 -33.12 -57.43
N ILE A 214 18.70 -33.70 -56.41
CA ILE A 214 18.62 -35.14 -56.15
C ILE A 214 17.18 -35.58 -55.91
N SER A 215 16.39 -34.70 -55.22
CA SER A 215 14.98 -34.97 -54.98
C SER A 215 14.15 -34.85 -56.27
N ALA A 216 14.51 -33.96 -57.18
CA ALA A 216 13.90 -33.89 -58.48
C ALA A 216 14.23 -35.15 -59.29
N GLU A 217 15.53 -35.59 -59.29
CA GLU A 217 15.92 -36.84 -59.94
C GLU A 217 15.22 -38.06 -59.28
N ILE A 218 15.07 -38.03 -57.93
CA ILE A 218 14.30 -39.03 -57.19
C ILE A 218 12.82 -38.95 -57.56
N GLU A 219 12.28 -37.73 -57.73
CA GLU A 219 10.88 -37.56 -58.13
C GLU A 219 10.66 -37.99 -59.57
N ASP A 220 11.63 -37.74 -60.49
CA ASP A 220 11.56 -38.26 -61.87
C ASP A 220 11.63 -39.80 -61.85
N VAL A 221 12.57 -40.39 -61.10
CA VAL A 221 12.64 -41.83 -60.92
C VAL A 221 11.46 -42.36 -60.12
N LYS A 222 10.95 -41.64 -59.15
CA LYS A 222 9.70 -42.00 -58.47
C LYS A 222 8.49 -41.85 -59.38
N LEU A 223 8.47 -40.81 -60.22
CA LEU A 223 7.41 -40.72 -61.24
C LEU A 223 7.45 -41.88 -62.20
N GLU A 224 8.67 -42.36 -62.52
CA GLU A 224 8.82 -43.60 -63.30
C GLU A 224 8.48 -44.84 -62.46
N ILE A 225 8.88 -44.85 -61.16
CA ILE A 225 8.50 -45.87 -60.16
C ILE A 225 7.01 -45.73 -59.84
N ASP A 226 6.51 -44.50 -59.72
CA ASP A 226 5.09 -44.24 -59.49
C ASP A 226 4.24 -44.62 -60.70
N LYS A 227 4.76 -44.44 -61.91
CA LYS A 227 4.13 -44.99 -63.07
C LYS A 227 4.21 -46.53 -63.11
N ALA A 228 5.41 -47.08 -62.83
CA ALA A 228 5.60 -48.52 -62.72
C ALA A 228 4.99 -49.12 -61.47
N SER A 229 4.96 -48.34 -60.35
CA SER A 229 4.30 -48.72 -59.10
C SER A 229 2.80 -48.46 -59.17
N LYS A 230 2.36 -47.47 -59.92
CA LYS A 230 0.94 -47.30 -60.23
C LYS A 230 0.47 -48.40 -61.15
N ASP A 231 1.32 -48.74 -62.12
CA ASP A 231 1.02 -49.96 -62.91
C ASP A 231 0.99 -51.20 -62.04
N VAL A 232 1.87 -51.28 -61.00
CA VAL A 232 1.88 -52.35 -60.00
C VAL A 232 0.79 -52.14 -58.96
N GLU A 233 0.58 -50.88 -58.50
CA GLU A 233 -0.47 -50.54 -57.55
C GLU A 233 -1.85 -50.49 -58.20
N GLU A 234 -1.93 -50.03 -59.44
CA GLU A 234 -3.17 -50.15 -60.21
C GLU A 234 -3.52 -51.62 -60.44
N ALA A 235 -2.51 -52.41 -60.74
CA ALA A 235 -2.69 -53.87 -60.87
C ALA A 235 -2.89 -54.53 -59.50
N LEU A 236 -2.17 -54.06 -58.43
CA LEU A 236 -2.36 -54.56 -57.04
C LEU A 236 -3.56 -53.90 -56.36
N ALA A 237 -3.81 -52.62 -56.64
CA ALA A 237 -4.97 -51.92 -56.11
C ALA A 237 -6.26 -52.38 -56.79
N LYS A 238 -6.21 -52.63 -58.08
CA LYS A 238 -7.27 -53.43 -58.73
C LYS A 238 -7.48 -54.74 -57.99
N LEU A 239 -6.42 -55.40 -57.64
CA LEU A 239 -6.51 -56.71 -56.91
C LEU A 239 -6.90 -56.54 -55.46
N THR A 240 -6.26 -55.59 -54.75
CA THR A 240 -6.55 -55.34 -53.33
C THR A 240 -7.76 -54.44 -53.09
N GLU A 241 -8.07 -53.51 -53.99
CA GLU A 241 -9.34 -52.77 -53.95
C GLU A 241 -10.53 -53.72 -54.02
N LEU A 242 -10.40 -54.72 -54.90
CA LEU A 242 -11.42 -55.76 -55.04
C LEU A 242 -11.51 -56.69 -53.80
N GLU A 243 -10.35 -57.06 -53.18
CA GLU A 243 -10.33 -57.89 -51.99
C GLU A 243 -10.50 -57.12 -50.68
N GLU A 244 -9.95 -55.92 -50.61
CA GLU A 244 -10.02 -55.12 -49.37
C GLU A 244 -11.18 -54.12 -49.36
N ALA A 245 -11.74 -53.73 -50.48
CA ALA A 245 -12.87 -52.85 -50.51
C ALA A 245 -14.05 -53.42 -49.72
N ARG A 246 -14.19 -54.76 -49.76
CA ARG A 246 -15.16 -55.46 -48.98
C ARG A 246 -14.81 -55.44 -47.47
N LYS A 247 -13.53 -55.66 -47.11
CA LYS A 247 -13.08 -55.65 -45.74
C LYS A 247 -12.97 -54.20 -45.17
N ARG A 248 -12.62 -53.22 -46.03
CA ARG A 248 -12.56 -51.83 -45.62
C ARG A 248 -13.96 -51.24 -45.35
N GLN A 249 -14.94 -51.60 -46.17
CA GLN A 249 -16.30 -51.14 -45.93
C GLN A 249 -16.83 -51.50 -44.53
N GLU A 250 -16.51 -52.67 -44.05
CA GLU A 250 -16.97 -53.07 -42.71
C GLU A 250 -16.19 -52.37 -41.60
N LYS A 251 -14.85 -52.16 -41.81
CA LYS A 251 -14.02 -51.44 -40.81
C LYS A 251 -14.33 -49.93 -40.81
N ILE A 252 -14.56 -49.39 -42.01
CA ILE A 252 -14.89 -47.96 -42.13
C ILE A 252 -16.28 -47.65 -41.53
N ARG A 253 -17.24 -48.58 -41.72
CA ARG A 253 -18.56 -48.44 -41.06
C ARG A 253 -18.44 -48.45 -39.52
N ALA A 254 -17.59 -49.31 -38.97
CA ALA A 254 -17.38 -49.36 -37.51
C ALA A 254 -16.68 -48.07 -37.01
N LYS A 255 -15.60 -47.66 -37.72
CA LYS A 255 -14.87 -46.47 -37.28
C LYS A 255 -15.67 -45.17 -37.47
N LYS A 256 -16.51 -45.12 -38.52
CA LYS A 256 -17.44 -44.03 -38.75
C LYS A 256 -18.43 -43.88 -37.57
N LEU A 257 -18.93 -45.01 -37.10
CA LEU A 257 -19.86 -45.04 -35.99
C LEU A 257 -19.22 -44.53 -34.69
N GLU A 258 -17.93 -44.90 -34.47
CA GLU A 258 -17.17 -44.42 -33.30
C GLU A 258 -16.86 -42.91 -33.38
N LEU A 259 -16.46 -42.41 -34.55
CA LEU A 259 -16.17 -41.00 -34.74
C LEU A 259 -17.45 -40.16 -34.67
N GLU A 260 -18.54 -40.62 -35.24
CA GLU A 260 -19.85 -39.95 -35.08
C GLU A 260 -20.30 -39.88 -33.62
N ALA A 261 -19.99 -40.93 -32.85
CA ALA A 261 -20.26 -40.88 -31.41
C ALA A 261 -19.39 -39.87 -30.70
N ALA A 262 -18.08 -39.87 -31.03
CA ALA A 262 -17.12 -38.91 -30.45
C ALA A 262 -17.43 -37.43 -30.82
N VAL A 263 -17.86 -37.19 -32.06
CA VAL A 263 -18.32 -35.86 -32.49
C VAL A 263 -19.52 -35.40 -31.70
N ARG A 264 -20.54 -36.29 -31.54
CA ARG A 264 -21.72 -35.96 -30.74
C ARG A 264 -21.40 -35.70 -29.28
N GLU A 265 -20.39 -36.41 -28.76
CA GLU A 265 -19.93 -36.16 -27.37
C GLU A 265 -19.23 -34.81 -27.23
N ALA A 266 -18.33 -34.47 -28.17
CA ALA A 266 -17.66 -33.19 -28.19
C ALA A 266 -18.65 -32.02 -28.38
N GLU A 267 -19.64 -32.18 -29.27
CA GLU A 267 -20.71 -31.17 -29.45
C GLU A 267 -21.53 -30.96 -28.17
N ARG A 268 -21.82 -32.04 -27.46
CA ARG A 268 -22.55 -31.95 -26.17
C ARG A 268 -21.66 -31.28 -25.12
N ALA A 269 -20.34 -31.57 -25.13
CA ALA A 269 -19.39 -30.93 -24.21
C ALA A 269 -19.25 -29.43 -24.51
N ILE A 270 -19.12 -29.05 -25.78
CA ILE A 270 -19.09 -27.64 -26.20
C ILE A 270 -20.35 -26.89 -25.74
N LYS A 271 -21.52 -27.52 -25.94
CA LYS A 271 -22.79 -26.91 -25.50
C LYS A 271 -22.88 -26.74 -23.99
N ARG A 272 -22.29 -27.67 -23.21
CA ARG A 272 -22.22 -27.52 -21.74
C ARG A 272 -21.23 -26.43 -21.35
N LEU A 273 -20.02 -26.50 -21.90
CA LEU A 273 -18.97 -25.53 -21.58
C LEU A 273 -19.33 -24.12 -22.04
N SER A 274 -19.94 -23.95 -23.23
CA SER A 274 -20.40 -22.64 -23.67
C SER A 274 -21.50 -22.08 -22.76
N ALA A 275 -22.43 -22.93 -22.33
CA ALA A 275 -23.44 -22.52 -21.36
C ALA A 275 -22.84 -22.22 -19.96
N GLU A 276 -21.73 -22.88 -19.63
CA GLU A 276 -20.99 -22.59 -18.41
C GLU A 276 -20.24 -21.25 -18.51
N VAL A 277 -19.54 -21.02 -19.62
CA VAL A 277 -18.88 -19.74 -19.92
C VAL A 277 -19.87 -18.57 -19.84
N GLU A 278 -21.01 -18.71 -20.50
CA GLU A 278 -22.03 -17.64 -20.44
C GLU A 278 -22.58 -17.42 -19.03
N ARG A 279 -22.84 -18.51 -18.30
CA ARG A 279 -23.28 -18.39 -16.91
C ARG A 279 -22.25 -17.67 -16.03
N ARG A 280 -20.96 -18.01 -16.23
CA ARG A 280 -19.89 -17.35 -15.47
C ARG A 280 -19.72 -15.89 -15.89
N ARG A 281 -19.85 -15.59 -17.19
CA ARG A 281 -19.85 -14.21 -17.69
C ARG A 281 -21.00 -13.38 -17.12
N GLU A 282 -22.18 -14.00 -17.04
CA GLU A 282 -23.32 -13.35 -16.41
C GLU A 282 -23.08 -13.14 -14.91
N ALA A 283 -22.53 -14.15 -14.22
CA ALA A 283 -22.20 -14.03 -12.80
C ALA A 283 -21.16 -12.94 -12.57
N ILE A 284 -20.13 -12.86 -13.43
CA ILE A 284 -19.13 -11.79 -13.36
C ILE A 284 -19.80 -10.43 -13.57
N LYS A 285 -20.65 -10.28 -14.60
CA LYS A 285 -21.38 -9.03 -14.85
C LYS A 285 -22.27 -8.63 -13.68
N GLU A 286 -22.93 -9.63 -13.08
CA GLU A 286 -23.75 -9.38 -11.89
C GLU A 286 -22.91 -8.94 -10.71
N LEU A 287 -21.76 -9.59 -10.50
CA LEU A 287 -20.82 -9.21 -9.44
C LEU A 287 -20.21 -7.83 -9.71
N GLU A 288 -19.84 -7.54 -10.96
CA GLU A 288 -19.36 -6.22 -11.37
C GLU A 288 -20.40 -5.13 -11.16
N ALA A 289 -21.64 -5.39 -11.59
CA ALA A 289 -22.75 -4.47 -11.38
C ALA A 289 -23.05 -4.26 -9.88
N GLN A 290 -22.96 -5.34 -9.09
CA GLN A 290 -23.07 -5.23 -7.65
C GLN A 290 -21.94 -4.40 -7.06
N LEU A 291 -20.72 -4.61 -7.55
CA LEU A 291 -19.54 -3.84 -7.13
C LEU A 291 -19.68 -2.36 -7.49
N GLU A 292 -20.11 -2.07 -8.74
CA GLU A 292 -20.38 -0.70 -9.20
C GLU A 292 -21.49 -0.04 -8.37
N SER A 293 -22.55 -0.80 -8.08
CA SER A 293 -23.62 -0.31 -7.20
C SER A 293 -23.11 0.03 -5.80
N LEU A 294 -22.17 -0.80 -5.28
CA LEU A 294 -21.55 -0.51 -3.99
C LEU A 294 -20.61 0.69 -4.06
N VAL A 295 -19.89 0.85 -5.17
CA VAL A 295 -19.04 2.04 -5.40
C VAL A 295 -19.90 3.30 -5.48
N ALA A 296 -21.03 3.23 -6.19
CA ALA A 296 -21.98 4.35 -6.25
C ALA A 296 -22.51 4.70 -4.85
N LYS A 297 -22.93 3.68 -4.07
CA LYS A 297 -23.38 3.88 -2.70
C LYS A 297 -22.26 4.39 -1.78
N GLU A 298 -21.04 3.91 -1.98
CA GLU A 298 -19.89 4.43 -1.27
C GLU A 298 -19.72 5.93 -1.53
N MET A 299 -19.78 6.33 -2.81
CA MET A 299 -19.67 7.75 -3.17
C MET A 299 -20.80 8.58 -2.57
N GLU A 300 -22.01 8.01 -2.50
CA GLU A 300 -23.16 8.69 -1.86
C GLU A 300 -22.88 8.91 -0.36
N HIS A 301 -22.45 7.86 0.33
CA HIS A 301 -22.13 7.98 1.76
C HIS A 301 -20.89 8.85 2.00
N ARG A 302 -19.89 8.81 1.11
CA ARG A 302 -18.72 9.68 1.17
C ARG A 302 -19.04 11.17 0.99
N ARG A 303 -20.18 11.50 0.35
CA ARG A 303 -20.67 12.89 0.33
C ARG A 303 -20.97 13.42 1.73
N ALA A 304 -21.35 12.54 2.64
CA ALA A 304 -21.51 12.95 4.04
C ALA A 304 -20.19 13.38 4.69
N PHE A 305 -19.05 12.86 4.24
CA PHE A 305 -17.73 13.28 4.69
C PHE A 305 -17.46 14.72 4.28
N ALA A 306 -17.71 15.05 3.01
CA ALA A 306 -17.57 16.44 2.54
C ALA A 306 -18.48 17.42 3.30
N LEU A 307 -19.71 17.01 3.60
CA LEU A 307 -20.62 17.80 4.41
C LEU A 307 -20.13 18.00 5.84
N SER A 308 -19.25 17.11 6.29
CA SER A 308 -18.68 17.10 7.65
C SER A 308 -17.31 17.80 7.71
N GLY A 309 -16.82 18.33 6.58
CA GLY A 309 -15.50 18.99 6.50
C GLY A 309 -14.33 18.04 6.24
N LEU A 310 -14.60 16.78 6.00
CA LEU A 310 -13.61 15.82 5.55
C LEU A 310 -13.57 15.76 4.02
N GLU A 311 -12.42 15.41 3.46
CA GLU A 311 -12.38 15.10 2.04
C GLU A 311 -13.24 13.85 1.73
N THR A 312 -13.84 13.81 0.55
CA THR A 312 -14.61 12.62 0.11
C THR A 312 -13.76 11.36 0.04
N GLY A 313 -12.43 11.52 -0.06
CA GLY A 313 -11.44 10.45 -0.02
C GLY A 313 -11.00 10.00 1.37
N ALA A 314 -11.38 10.72 2.41
CA ALA A 314 -10.96 10.43 3.77
C ALA A 314 -11.31 8.99 4.19
N SER A 315 -10.49 8.41 5.05
CA SER A 315 -10.71 7.07 5.55
C SER A 315 -11.88 7.01 6.54
N VAL A 316 -12.46 5.84 6.69
CA VAL A 316 -13.50 5.58 7.72
C VAL A 316 -12.95 5.88 9.11
N GLU A 317 -11.66 5.62 9.32
CA GLU A 317 -11.00 5.89 10.61
C GLU A 317 -10.82 7.39 10.88
N GLU A 318 -10.57 8.19 9.84
CA GLU A 318 -10.55 9.65 9.97
C GLU A 318 -11.94 10.21 10.30
N ALA A 319 -12.96 9.64 9.67
CA ALA A 319 -14.33 10.02 9.97
C ALA A 319 -14.75 9.62 11.40
N LYS A 320 -14.30 8.46 11.89
CA LYS A 320 -14.51 8.05 13.29
C LYS A 320 -13.78 8.97 14.28
N LYS A 321 -12.58 9.43 13.92
CA LYS A 321 -11.86 10.41 14.71
C LYS A 321 -12.64 11.72 14.80
N LEU A 322 -13.09 12.20 13.64
CA LEU A 322 -13.89 13.43 13.59
C LEU A 322 -15.19 13.29 14.40
N LEU A 323 -15.82 12.12 14.35
CA LEU A 323 -17.00 11.83 15.20
C LEU A 323 -16.67 11.93 16.69
N ALA A 324 -15.53 11.37 17.10
CA ALA A 324 -15.08 11.45 18.48
C ALA A 324 -14.70 12.89 18.88
N GLU A 325 -14.09 13.63 17.98
CA GLU A 325 -13.79 15.06 18.17
C GLU A 325 -15.08 15.87 18.35
N TRP A 326 -16.05 15.62 17.48
CA TRP A 326 -17.36 16.30 17.62
C TRP A 326 -18.08 15.90 18.90
N GLU A 327 -17.98 14.64 19.32
CA GLU A 327 -18.54 14.19 20.60
C GLU A 327 -17.90 14.93 21.77
N SER A 328 -16.56 15.07 21.72
CA SER A 328 -15.84 15.88 22.71
C SER A 328 -16.25 17.33 22.64
N ARG A 329 -16.29 17.88 21.42
CA ARG A 329 -16.68 19.27 21.24
C ARG A 329 -18.12 19.57 21.67
N MET A 330 -19.02 18.63 21.35
CA MET A 330 -20.41 18.74 21.82
C MET A 330 -20.52 18.67 23.36
N ALA A 331 -19.66 17.84 23.99
CA ALA A 331 -19.59 17.79 25.45
C ALA A 331 -19.11 19.13 26.03
N GLU A 332 -18.05 19.72 25.42
CA GLU A 332 -17.56 21.04 25.80
C GLU A 332 -18.61 22.13 25.62
N LEU A 333 -19.28 22.13 24.46
CA LEU A 333 -20.33 23.12 24.15
C LEU A 333 -21.52 22.96 25.12
N ARG A 334 -21.88 21.74 25.47
CA ARG A 334 -22.92 21.48 26.48
C ARG A 334 -22.51 22.03 27.85
N GLU A 335 -21.24 21.80 28.21
CA GLU A 335 -20.71 22.33 29.46
C GLU A 335 -20.64 23.86 29.46
N LEU A 336 -20.16 24.43 28.32
CA LEU A 336 -20.11 25.87 28.13
C LEU A 336 -21.51 26.49 28.18
N ALA A 337 -22.46 25.86 27.49
CA ALA A 337 -23.85 26.30 27.52
C ALA A 337 -24.46 26.20 28.96
N ALA A 338 -24.09 25.13 29.67
CA ALA A 338 -24.54 24.95 31.05
C ALA A 338 -23.94 26.01 31.98
N ARG A 339 -22.63 26.28 31.83
CA ARG A 339 -21.94 27.32 32.62
C ARG A 339 -22.49 28.72 32.26
N ALA A 340 -22.61 29.01 30.99
CA ALA A 340 -23.16 30.29 30.54
C ALA A 340 -24.58 30.49 31.11
N ARG A 341 -25.40 29.42 31.10
CA ARG A 341 -26.76 29.47 31.64
C ARG A 341 -26.76 29.72 33.14
N GLN A 342 -25.88 29.01 33.86
CA GLN A 342 -25.73 29.16 35.31
C GLN A 342 -25.20 30.59 35.66
N GLU A 343 -24.24 31.07 34.90
CA GLU A 343 -23.74 32.46 35.09
C GLU A 343 -24.79 33.51 34.78
N ILE A 344 -25.57 33.32 33.71
CA ILE A 344 -26.70 34.19 33.39
C ILE A 344 -27.65 34.25 34.57
N GLU A 345 -28.07 33.08 35.06
CA GLU A 345 -29.00 32.97 36.18
C GLU A 345 -28.46 33.66 37.44
N SER A 346 -27.19 33.41 37.76
CA SER A 346 -26.51 34.10 38.88
C SER A 346 -26.41 35.61 38.74
N LYS A 347 -26.14 36.07 37.48
CA LYS A 347 -26.06 37.51 37.20
C LYS A 347 -27.43 38.16 37.12
N GLU A 348 -28.44 37.44 36.64
CA GLU A 348 -29.84 37.89 36.69
C GLU A 348 -30.33 38.02 38.13
N GLU A 349 -29.96 37.09 39.00
CA GLU A 349 -30.26 37.14 40.40
C GLU A 349 -29.54 38.31 41.07
N SER A 350 -28.27 38.49 40.72
CA SER A 350 -27.49 39.67 41.18
C SER A 350 -28.10 40.98 40.66
N LEU A 351 -28.59 40.99 39.41
CA LEU A 351 -29.28 42.15 38.81
C LEU A 351 -30.60 42.44 39.56
N LYS A 352 -31.38 41.42 39.90
CA LYS A 352 -32.59 41.56 40.70
C LYS A 352 -32.27 42.22 42.05
N ILE A 353 -31.25 41.64 42.71
CA ILE A 353 -30.83 42.17 44.04
C ILE A 353 -30.40 43.62 43.94
N ILE A 354 -29.57 43.98 42.97
CA ILE A 354 -29.08 45.35 42.81
C ILE A 354 -30.19 46.32 42.39
N SER A 355 -31.20 45.86 41.63
CA SER A 355 -32.32 46.69 41.21
C SER A 355 -33.37 46.88 42.28
N SER A 356 -33.56 45.94 43.19
CA SER A 356 -34.64 45.96 44.20
C SER A 356 -34.21 46.41 45.57
N GLU A 357 -32.97 46.17 45.95
CA GLU A 357 -32.49 46.44 47.29
C GLU A 357 -31.84 47.80 47.44
N ALA A 358 -32.13 48.50 48.51
CA ALA A 358 -31.52 49.79 48.84
C ALA A 358 -30.10 49.65 49.44
N ARG A 359 -29.73 48.47 49.86
CA ARG A 359 -28.41 48.15 50.40
C ARG A 359 -27.95 46.80 49.86
N CYS A 360 -26.69 46.66 49.61
CA CYS A 360 -26.10 45.38 49.18
C CYS A 360 -26.23 44.34 50.29
N PRO A 361 -26.84 43.19 50.05
CA PRO A 361 -27.04 42.19 51.08
C PRO A 361 -25.72 41.54 51.57
N THR A 362 -24.66 41.62 50.75
CA THR A 362 -23.35 41.02 51.03
C THR A 362 -22.46 41.95 51.88
N CYS A 363 -22.44 43.25 51.59
CA CYS A 363 -21.53 44.17 52.28
C CYS A 363 -22.24 45.33 53.00
N LEU A 364 -23.57 45.35 53.05
CA LEU A 364 -24.46 46.28 53.71
C LEU A 364 -24.29 47.78 53.35
N ARG A 365 -23.46 48.11 52.37
CA ARG A 365 -23.30 49.48 51.85
C ARG A 365 -24.54 49.92 51.09
N PHE A 366 -24.86 51.19 51.21
CA PHE A 366 -25.94 51.84 50.45
C PHE A 366 -25.57 51.80 48.96
N ILE A 367 -26.50 51.38 48.15
CA ILE A 367 -26.38 51.40 46.68
C ILE A 367 -26.96 52.72 46.23
N ASP A 368 -26.09 53.63 45.84
CA ASP A 368 -26.53 54.89 45.24
C ASP A 368 -27.06 54.66 43.83
N GLU A 369 -27.77 55.68 43.33
CA GLU A 369 -28.43 55.58 42.02
C GLU A 369 -27.42 55.47 40.88
N THR A 370 -26.26 56.07 41.04
CA THR A 370 -25.16 56.02 40.06
C THR A 370 -24.54 54.66 40.02
N TYR A 371 -24.20 54.12 41.17
CA TYR A 371 -23.66 52.75 41.30
C TYR A 371 -24.66 51.70 40.81
N ARG A 372 -25.94 51.90 41.12
CA ARG A 372 -27.04 51.03 40.66
C ARG A 372 -27.14 51.04 39.16
N ARG A 373 -27.10 52.21 38.51
CA ARG A 373 -27.17 52.30 37.05
C ARG A 373 -25.96 51.72 36.37
N GLU A 374 -24.75 52.01 36.88
CA GLU A 374 -23.54 51.49 36.31
C GLU A 374 -23.46 49.96 36.42
N MET A 375 -23.78 49.45 37.63
CA MET A 375 -23.69 48.02 37.88
C MET A 375 -24.81 47.25 37.16
N THR A 376 -26.02 47.82 37.11
CA THR A 376 -27.11 47.26 36.30
C THR A 376 -26.77 47.28 34.81
N ALA A 377 -26.16 48.34 34.31
CA ALA A 377 -25.75 48.41 32.93
C ALA A 377 -24.59 47.47 32.62
N ARG A 378 -23.72 47.26 33.60
CA ARG A 378 -22.63 46.30 33.50
C ARG A 378 -23.15 44.88 33.47
N LEU A 379 -23.95 44.49 34.45
CA LEU A 379 -24.54 43.16 34.53
C LEU A 379 -25.40 42.85 33.31
N LYS A 380 -26.21 43.77 32.86
CA LYS A 380 -27.00 43.61 31.63
C LYS A 380 -26.11 43.33 30.40
N ARG A 381 -25.00 44.06 30.30
CA ARG A 381 -24.06 43.84 29.17
C ARG A 381 -23.41 42.47 29.29
N GLU A 382 -23.04 42.05 30.51
CA GLU A 382 -22.45 40.77 30.74
C GLU A 382 -23.46 39.63 30.51
N ILE A 383 -24.74 39.80 30.92
CA ILE A 383 -25.83 38.87 30.61
C ILE A 383 -26.05 38.73 29.12
N VAL A 384 -26.12 39.85 28.39
CA VAL A 384 -26.31 39.85 26.94
C VAL A 384 -25.14 39.12 26.25
N LYS A 385 -23.93 39.34 26.73
CA LYS A 385 -22.75 38.65 26.22
C LYS A 385 -22.85 37.14 26.43
N LEU A 386 -23.17 36.77 27.66
CA LEU A 386 -23.33 35.33 28.00
C LEU A 386 -24.52 34.68 27.28
N GLN A 387 -25.60 35.44 27.08
CA GLN A 387 -26.73 35.00 26.24
C GLN A 387 -26.33 34.75 24.80
N HIS A 388 -25.49 35.64 24.25
CA HIS A 388 -24.93 35.44 22.91
C HIS A 388 -24.06 34.18 22.86
N GLU A 389 -23.15 34.06 23.80
CA GLU A 389 -22.28 32.87 23.92
C GLU A 389 -23.10 31.57 24.08
N LEU A 390 -24.20 31.64 24.86
CA LEU A 390 -25.10 30.52 25.03
C LEU A 390 -25.83 30.13 23.73
N GLU A 391 -26.31 31.12 23.01
CA GLU A 391 -27.02 30.88 21.75
C GLU A 391 -26.05 30.40 20.64
N GLU A 392 -24.85 30.97 20.61
CA GLU A 392 -23.79 30.46 19.72
C GLU A 392 -23.45 29.01 20.03
N ALA A 393 -23.24 28.68 21.32
CA ALA A 393 -22.94 27.32 21.73
C ALA A 393 -24.08 26.33 21.39
N LYS A 394 -25.33 26.77 21.56
CA LYS A 394 -26.49 25.96 21.18
C LYS A 394 -26.60 25.74 19.65
N ALA A 395 -26.36 26.82 18.90
CA ALA A 395 -26.42 26.75 17.45
C ALA A 395 -25.32 25.81 16.90
N GLU A 396 -24.10 25.94 17.45
CA GLU A 396 -22.98 25.09 17.09
C GLU A 396 -23.24 23.64 17.49
N LEU A 397 -23.79 23.42 18.68
CA LEU A 397 -24.16 22.10 19.19
C LEU A 397 -25.19 21.42 18.29
N SER A 398 -26.26 22.11 17.92
CA SER A 398 -27.29 21.59 17.02
C SER A 398 -26.72 21.25 15.64
N ARG A 399 -25.82 22.11 15.13
CA ARG A 399 -25.13 21.85 13.87
C ARG A 399 -24.26 20.59 13.93
N LEU A 400 -23.50 20.45 15.03
CA LEU A 400 -22.64 19.29 15.21
C LEU A 400 -23.45 18.01 15.40
N GLU A 401 -24.57 18.06 16.10
CA GLU A 401 -25.48 16.91 16.28
C GLU A 401 -26.03 16.40 14.93
N GLU A 402 -26.42 17.33 14.06
CA GLU A 402 -26.89 16.98 12.74
C GLU A 402 -25.78 16.36 11.87
N LEU A 403 -24.63 17.03 11.86
CA LEU A 403 -23.46 16.56 11.10
C LEU A 403 -22.97 15.20 11.62
N ARG A 404 -22.88 15.07 12.95
CA ARG A 404 -22.52 13.82 13.61
C ARG A 404 -23.45 12.68 13.20
N SER A 405 -24.76 12.92 13.23
CA SER A 405 -25.74 11.90 12.87
C SER A 405 -25.58 11.44 11.42
N LYS A 406 -25.31 12.41 10.51
CA LYS A 406 -25.09 12.09 9.09
C LYS A 406 -23.79 11.35 8.88
N LEU A 407 -22.71 11.81 9.53
CA LEU A 407 -21.40 11.20 9.40
C LEU A 407 -21.35 9.80 10.01
N SER A 408 -21.93 9.61 11.20
CA SER A 408 -21.99 8.29 11.84
C SER A 408 -22.67 7.26 10.96
N ARG A 409 -23.83 7.60 10.41
CA ARG A 409 -24.52 6.68 9.48
C ARG A 409 -23.71 6.38 8.23
N ALA A 410 -22.99 7.39 7.73
CA ALA A 410 -22.12 7.21 6.57
C ALA A 410 -20.93 6.30 6.90
N VAL A 411 -20.33 6.45 8.06
CA VAL A 411 -19.24 5.60 8.56
C VAL A 411 -19.70 4.14 8.68
N ASP A 412 -20.83 3.92 9.36
CA ASP A 412 -21.37 2.57 9.53
C ASP A 412 -21.68 1.91 8.18
N ALA A 413 -22.32 2.68 7.28
CA ALA A 413 -22.61 2.20 5.94
C ALA A 413 -21.34 1.90 5.13
N LEU A 414 -20.33 2.75 5.22
CA LEU A 414 -19.05 2.57 4.52
C LEU A 414 -18.30 1.35 5.00
N MET A 415 -18.29 1.07 6.30
CA MET A 415 -17.67 -0.16 6.84
C MET A 415 -18.33 -1.42 6.27
N VAL A 416 -19.66 -1.41 6.20
CA VAL A 416 -20.40 -2.55 5.62
C VAL A 416 -20.13 -2.66 4.11
N ILE A 417 -20.08 -1.53 3.41
CA ILE A 417 -19.78 -1.49 1.97
C ILE A 417 -18.37 -2.01 1.71
N GLU A 418 -17.38 -1.61 2.52
CA GLU A 418 -15.99 -2.00 2.34
C GLU A 418 -15.81 -3.52 2.54
N ALA A 419 -16.41 -4.07 3.61
CA ALA A 419 -16.43 -5.51 3.83
C ALA A 419 -17.09 -6.27 2.67
N ARG A 420 -18.22 -5.75 2.18
CA ARG A 420 -18.96 -6.37 1.08
C ARG A 420 -18.24 -6.23 -0.26
N LYS A 421 -17.54 -5.11 -0.49
CA LYS A 421 -16.67 -4.93 -1.67
C LYS A 421 -15.51 -5.92 -1.67
N SER A 422 -14.92 -6.17 -0.49
CA SER A 422 -13.84 -7.16 -0.37
C SER A 422 -14.33 -8.56 -0.69
N ASP A 423 -15.49 -8.97 -0.14
CA ASP A 423 -16.10 -10.26 -0.43
C ASP A 423 -16.45 -10.41 -1.92
N LEU A 424 -17.08 -9.36 -2.49
CA LEU A 424 -17.43 -9.39 -3.91
C LEU A 424 -16.20 -9.41 -4.82
N LYS A 425 -15.12 -8.72 -4.45
CA LYS A 425 -13.87 -8.76 -5.22
C LYS A 425 -13.24 -10.15 -5.21
N ALA A 426 -13.22 -10.80 -4.04
CA ALA A 426 -12.70 -12.17 -3.94
C ALA A 426 -13.53 -13.12 -4.82
N ARG A 427 -14.87 -13.04 -4.73
CA ARG A 427 -15.76 -13.84 -5.57
C ARG A 427 -15.62 -13.54 -7.05
N LEU A 428 -15.40 -12.27 -7.40
CA LEU A 428 -15.16 -11.85 -8.78
C LEU A 428 -13.87 -12.47 -9.34
N GLU A 429 -12.82 -12.53 -8.52
CA GLU A 429 -11.56 -13.16 -8.88
C GLU A 429 -11.76 -14.67 -9.07
N ASP A 430 -12.40 -15.32 -8.10
CA ASP A 430 -12.71 -16.75 -8.20
C ASP A 430 -13.54 -17.08 -9.47
N GLU A 431 -14.55 -16.24 -9.77
CA GLU A 431 -15.36 -16.44 -10.98
C GLU A 431 -14.58 -16.12 -12.28
N ARG A 432 -13.65 -15.16 -12.24
CA ARG A 432 -12.77 -14.86 -13.39
C ARG A 432 -11.79 -16.00 -13.67
N GLU A 433 -11.15 -16.54 -12.63
CA GLU A 433 -10.28 -17.70 -12.78
C GLU A 433 -11.03 -18.89 -13.33
N ALA A 434 -12.24 -19.11 -12.79
CA ALA A 434 -13.10 -20.19 -13.24
C ALA A 434 -13.64 -19.97 -14.67
N LEU A 435 -13.86 -18.72 -15.07
CA LEU A 435 -14.21 -18.37 -16.46
C LEU A 435 -13.05 -18.68 -17.41
N GLU A 436 -11.86 -18.23 -17.05
CA GLU A 436 -10.67 -18.47 -17.88
C GLU A 436 -10.39 -19.95 -18.06
N GLN A 437 -10.60 -20.74 -17.01
CA GLN A 437 -10.49 -22.19 -17.12
C GLN A 437 -11.57 -22.77 -18.04
N ALA A 438 -12.81 -22.34 -17.87
CA ALA A 438 -13.91 -22.80 -18.70
C ALA A 438 -13.76 -22.40 -20.19
N GLU A 439 -13.21 -21.19 -20.46
CA GLU A 439 -12.90 -20.75 -21.82
C GLU A 439 -11.77 -21.59 -22.45
N ARG A 440 -10.72 -21.90 -21.69
CA ARG A 440 -9.65 -22.80 -22.16
C ARG A 440 -10.20 -24.20 -22.48
N ASP A 441 -11.04 -24.73 -21.60
CA ASP A 441 -11.65 -26.03 -21.80
C ASP A 441 -12.60 -26.03 -23.01
N LEU A 442 -13.35 -24.95 -23.20
CA LEU A 442 -14.22 -24.76 -24.34
C LEU A 442 -13.43 -24.72 -25.65
N ASP A 443 -12.37 -23.94 -25.70
CA ASP A 443 -11.57 -23.81 -26.92
C ASP A 443 -10.79 -25.09 -27.24
N SER A 444 -10.27 -25.78 -26.20
CA SER A 444 -9.65 -27.09 -26.39
C SER A 444 -10.64 -28.11 -26.98
N THR A 445 -11.90 -28.08 -26.47
CA THR A 445 -12.94 -28.99 -26.95
C THR A 445 -13.43 -28.63 -28.35
N LYS A 446 -13.47 -27.35 -28.71
CA LYS A 446 -13.77 -26.90 -30.09
C LYS A 446 -12.71 -27.38 -31.06
N MET A 447 -11.43 -27.21 -30.72
CA MET A 447 -10.35 -27.72 -31.54
C MET A 447 -10.43 -29.23 -31.71
N ARG A 448 -10.79 -29.94 -30.65
CA ARG A 448 -11.00 -31.40 -30.72
C ARG A 448 -12.16 -31.76 -31.65
N LEU A 449 -13.25 -31.03 -31.58
CA LEU A 449 -14.40 -31.25 -32.46
C LEU A 449 -14.02 -31.05 -33.93
N GLU A 450 -13.28 -30.00 -34.25
CA GLU A 450 -12.83 -29.69 -35.61
C GLU A 450 -11.94 -30.80 -36.16
N MET A 451 -11.01 -31.29 -35.34
CA MET A 451 -10.18 -32.44 -35.71
C MET A 451 -11.02 -33.69 -35.99
N LEU A 452 -11.99 -33.98 -35.14
CA LEU A 452 -12.88 -35.13 -35.32
C LEU A 452 -13.77 -35.02 -36.58
N ARG A 453 -14.19 -33.80 -36.95
CA ARG A 453 -14.97 -33.56 -38.17
C ARG A 453 -14.14 -33.76 -39.48
N VAL A 454 -12.90 -33.24 -39.43
CA VAL A 454 -11.97 -33.47 -40.55
C VAL A 454 -11.69 -34.97 -40.75
N GLU A 455 -11.58 -35.68 -39.64
CA GLU A 455 -11.36 -37.15 -39.68
C GLU A 455 -12.60 -37.91 -40.17
N LEU A 456 -13.81 -37.41 -39.87
CA LEU A 456 -15.08 -37.98 -40.33
C LEU A 456 -15.31 -37.76 -41.82
N GLU A 457 -15.05 -36.54 -42.33
CA GLU A 457 -15.20 -36.16 -43.72
C GLU A 457 -14.27 -36.96 -44.66
N ALA A 458 -13.06 -37.25 -44.16
CA ALA A 458 -12.10 -38.12 -44.84
C ALA A 458 -12.65 -39.55 -45.00
N LEU A 459 -13.42 -40.06 -44.06
CA LEU A 459 -13.96 -41.42 -44.10
C LEU A 459 -15.18 -41.60 -44.97
N GLU A 460 -15.94 -40.52 -45.21
CA GLU A 460 -17.15 -40.57 -46.07
C GLU A 460 -16.88 -40.70 -47.54
N SER A 461 -15.71 -40.28 -47.99
CA SER A 461 -15.31 -40.31 -49.41
C SER A 461 -14.93 -41.71 -49.94
N GLU A 462 -14.85 -42.70 -49.02
CA GLU A 462 -14.22 -44.00 -49.35
C GLU A 462 -15.20 -45.16 -49.61
N LEU A 463 -16.48 -44.92 -49.84
CA LEU A 463 -17.52 -45.99 -49.82
C LEU A 463 -18.01 -46.39 -51.20
N THR A 464 -17.22 -47.11 -51.97
CA THR A 464 -17.71 -47.86 -53.16
C THR A 464 -16.77 -49.01 -53.51
N GLY A 465 -17.25 -50.13 -54.00
CA GLY A 465 -16.46 -51.35 -54.28
C GLY A 465 -16.96 -52.34 -55.32
N PRO A 466 -16.11 -53.24 -55.71
CA PRO A 466 -16.19 -54.02 -56.95
C PRO A 466 -16.43 -55.55 -56.86
N SER A 467 -16.48 -56.21 -57.97
CA SER A 467 -16.83 -57.65 -58.15
C SER A 467 -15.63 -58.62 -58.35
N GLU A 468 -15.84 -59.91 -58.20
CA GLU A 468 -14.86 -60.99 -58.04
C GLU A 468 -14.12 -61.37 -59.35
N GLU A 469 -14.69 -61.15 -60.48
CA GLU A 469 -14.10 -61.48 -61.78
C GLU A 469 -12.98 -60.53 -62.23
N GLU A 470 -12.93 -59.32 -61.67
CA GLU A 470 -11.86 -58.32 -61.90
C GLU A 470 -10.54 -58.63 -61.16
N VAL A 471 -10.61 -59.53 -60.17
CA VAL A 471 -9.44 -59.82 -59.31
C VAL A 471 -8.39 -60.72 -60.01
N GLU A 472 -8.79 -61.70 -60.84
CA GLU A 472 -7.84 -62.59 -61.49
C GLU A 472 -7.11 -61.97 -62.70
N ALA A 473 -7.70 -61.06 -63.45
CA ALA A 473 -7.07 -60.29 -64.51
C ALA A 473 -6.00 -59.35 -63.95
N ALA A 474 -6.25 -58.80 -62.75
CA ALA A 474 -5.32 -57.86 -62.09
C ALA A 474 -4.06 -58.56 -61.56
N ARG A 475 -4.09 -59.89 -61.30
CA ARG A 475 -2.90 -60.68 -60.84
C ARG A 475 -1.84 -60.87 -61.90
N ALA A 476 -2.23 -61.12 -63.14
CA ALA A 476 -1.29 -61.30 -64.26
C ALA A 476 -0.62 -59.99 -64.68
N GLU A 477 -1.31 -58.86 -64.62
CA GLU A 477 -0.80 -57.52 -64.87
C GLU A 477 0.23 -57.10 -63.82
N LEU A 478 0.02 -57.54 -62.56
CA LEU A 478 0.85 -57.24 -61.38
C LEU A 478 2.28 -57.77 -61.52
N ASP A 479 2.46 -59.01 -62.04
CA ASP A 479 3.79 -59.64 -62.13
C ASP A 479 4.71 -59.02 -63.18
N ALA A 480 4.16 -58.50 -64.30
CA ALA A 480 4.91 -57.77 -65.31
C ALA A 480 5.38 -56.39 -64.82
N CYS A 481 4.51 -55.69 -64.05
CA CYS A 481 4.81 -54.39 -63.49
C CYS A 481 5.85 -54.48 -62.34
N ARG A 482 5.84 -55.60 -61.57
CA ARG A 482 6.82 -55.84 -60.47
C ARG A 482 8.27 -55.94 -60.95
N LYS A 483 8.52 -56.52 -62.12
CA LYS A 483 9.88 -56.63 -62.64
C LYS A 483 10.45 -55.25 -63.07
N ARG A 484 9.63 -54.43 -63.69
CA ARG A 484 10.00 -53.07 -64.09
C ARG A 484 10.20 -52.16 -62.88
N LEU A 485 9.39 -52.36 -61.80
CA LEU A 485 9.52 -51.67 -60.54
C LEU A 485 10.84 -51.98 -59.87
N SER A 486 11.27 -53.30 -59.85
CA SER A 486 12.52 -53.73 -59.22
C SER A 486 13.79 -53.10 -59.81
N GLU A 487 13.82 -52.84 -61.12
CA GLU A 487 14.95 -52.15 -61.80
C GLU A 487 15.00 -50.67 -61.46
N LEU A 488 13.84 -50.02 -61.37
CA LEU A 488 13.73 -48.60 -60.99
C LEU A 488 14.00 -48.42 -59.49
N GLU A 489 13.59 -49.35 -58.63
CA GLU A 489 13.91 -49.35 -57.21
C GLU A 489 15.40 -49.46 -56.89
N GLY A 490 16.17 -50.19 -57.76
CA GLY A 490 17.64 -50.25 -57.66
C GLY A 490 18.26 -48.85 -57.86
N ARG A 491 17.78 -48.14 -58.87
CA ARG A 491 18.24 -46.78 -59.20
C ARG A 491 17.78 -45.77 -58.12
N LEU A 492 16.58 -45.97 -57.58
CA LEU A 492 16.07 -45.13 -56.48
C LEU A 492 16.91 -45.31 -55.21
N ARG A 493 17.32 -46.55 -54.88
CA ARG A 493 18.17 -46.82 -53.71
C ARG A 493 19.52 -46.12 -53.77
N GLU A 494 20.12 -46.05 -54.98
CA GLU A 494 21.38 -45.32 -55.16
C GLU A 494 21.17 -43.81 -54.98
N LEU A 495 20.12 -43.24 -55.55
CA LEU A 495 19.77 -41.85 -55.39
C LEU A 495 19.35 -41.53 -53.97
N GLN A 496 18.64 -42.46 -53.30
CA GLN A 496 18.26 -42.29 -51.90
C GLN A 496 19.48 -42.31 -50.95
N ALA A 497 20.44 -43.18 -51.20
CA ALA A 497 21.69 -43.20 -50.43
C ALA A 497 22.45 -41.84 -50.55
N ARG A 498 22.49 -41.29 -51.80
CA ARG A 498 23.05 -39.93 -52.02
C ARG A 498 22.21 -38.85 -51.33
N ARG A 499 20.90 -38.96 -51.42
CA ARG A 499 19.98 -38.03 -50.73
C ARG A 499 20.17 -38.09 -49.21
N ASP A 500 20.29 -39.27 -48.64
CA ASP A 500 20.38 -39.46 -47.20
C ASP A 500 21.71 -38.94 -46.65
N MET A 501 22.81 -39.10 -47.39
CA MET A 501 24.07 -38.42 -47.07
C MET A 501 23.92 -36.87 -47.10
N VAL A 502 23.18 -36.36 -48.09
CA VAL A 502 22.92 -34.91 -48.14
C VAL A 502 21.98 -34.46 -47.03
N LYS A 503 20.95 -35.26 -46.75
CA LYS A 503 20.04 -35.00 -45.62
C LYS A 503 20.74 -35.05 -44.28
N GLU A 504 21.64 -35.98 -44.06
CA GLU A 504 22.41 -36.06 -42.83
C GLU A 504 23.28 -34.80 -42.68
N ARG A 505 23.85 -34.31 -43.76
CA ARG A 505 24.56 -33.03 -43.76
C ARG A 505 23.62 -31.84 -43.51
N ILE A 506 22.43 -31.87 -44.13
CA ILE A 506 21.42 -30.84 -43.90
C ILE A 506 20.98 -30.89 -42.42
N ALA A 507 20.68 -32.07 -41.92
CA ALA A 507 20.28 -32.23 -40.49
C ALA A 507 21.38 -31.80 -39.53
N ASP A 508 22.66 -31.97 -39.90
CA ASP A 508 23.76 -31.40 -39.12
C ASP A 508 23.79 -29.87 -39.19
N CYS A 509 23.62 -29.34 -40.42
CA CYS A 509 23.49 -27.89 -40.60
C CYS A 509 22.26 -27.32 -39.87
N GLU A 510 21.12 -27.99 -39.96
CA GLU A 510 19.89 -27.59 -39.26
C GLU A 510 20.03 -27.65 -37.75
N ARG A 511 20.67 -28.70 -37.19
CA ARG A 511 20.97 -28.77 -35.76
C ARG A 511 21.84 -27.60 -35.33
N ARG A 512 22.84 -27.23 -36.14
CA ARG A 512 23.68 -26.07 -35.90
C ARG A 512 22.89 -24.76 -36.04
N LEU A 513 22.08 -24.66 -37.09
CA LEU A 513 21.19 -23.52 -37.30
C LEU A 513 20.14 -23.39 -36.20
N SER A 514 19.55 -24.52 -35.76
CA SER A 514 18.62 -24.54 -34.64
C SER A 514 19.27 -24.04 -33.33
N LEU A 515 20.53 -24.42 -33.08
CA LEU A 515 21.30 -23.86 -31.97
C LEU A 515 21.53 -22.35 -32.14
N VAL A 516 21.78 -21.93 -33.39
CA VAL A 516 21.90 -20.51 -33.71
C VAL A 516 20.57 -19.80 -33.55
N GLU A 517 19.48 -20.39 -34.01
CA GLU A 517 18.13 -19.84 -33.84
C GLU A 517 17.74 -19.75 -32.35
N GLU A 518 18.05 -20.79 -31.56
CA GLU A 518 17.86 -20.68 -30.11
C GLU A 518 18.66 -19.54 -29.49
N LYS A 519 19.93 -19.39 -29.95
CA LYS A 519 20.78 -18.28 -29.52
C LYS A 519 20.22 -16.94 -30.00
N ARG A 520 19.77 -16.84 -31.27
CA ARG A 520 19.08 -15.66 -31.80
C ARG A 520 17.78 -15.37 -31.06
N ALA A 521 16.96 -16.38 -30.80
CA ALA A 521 15.73 -16.23 -30.02
C ALA A 521 16.00 -15.75 -28.59
N ARG A 522 17.05 -16.29 -27.95
CA ARG A 522 17.51 -15.81 -26.63
C ARG A 522 18.03 -14.37 -26.72
N MET A 523 18.76 -14.07 -27.78
CA MET A 523 19.24 -12.70 -28.08
C MET A 523 18.06 -11.73 -28.30
N GLU A 524 17.05 -12.15 -29.06
CA GLU A 524 15.85 -11.35 -29.26
C GLU A 524 15.05 -11.16 -27.98
N LYS A 525 14.89 -12.23 -27.18
CA LYS A 525 14.30 -12.13 -25.85
C LYS A 525 15.10 -11.18 -24.96
N ALA A 526 16.42 -11.30 -24.98
CA ALA A 526 17.30 -10.42 -24.22
C ALA A 526 17.18 -8.96 -24.72
N ALA A 527 17.03 -8.74 -26.03
CA ALA A 527 16.79 -7.43 -26.60
C ALA A 527 15.44 -6.85 -26.15
N LYS A 528 14.36 -7.63 -26.24
CA LYS A 528 13.02 -7.24 -25.76
C LYS A 528 13.03 -6.93 -24.25
N VAL A 529 13.70 -7.78 -23.47
CA VAL A 529 13.86 -7.54 -22.01
C VAL A 529 14.66 -6.26 -21.78
N LEU A 530 15.73 -6.05 -22.55
CA LEU A 530 16.52 -4.82 -22.44
C LEU A 530 15.70 -3.57 -22.78
N GLU A 531 14.86 -3.66 -23.80
CA GLU A 531 13.95 -2.58 -24.20
C GLU A 531 12.93 -2.30 -23.09
N LEU A 532 12.33 -3.37 -22.54
CA LEU A 532 11.41 -3.27 -21.41
C LEU A 532 12.09 -2.64 -20.17
N ILE A 533 13.33 -3.08 -19.88
CA ILE A 533 14.11 -2.51 -18.77
C ILE A 533 14.35 -1.00 -18.99
N LYS A 534 14.70 -0.60 -20.22
CA LYS A 534 14.87 0.82 -20.57
C LYS A 534 13.57 1.60 -20.40
N LEU A 535 12.45 1.02 -20.84
CA LEU A 535 11.12 1.62 -20.67
C LEU A 535 10.78 1.75 -19.20
N LEU A 536 10.95 0.69 -18.43
CA LEU A 536 10.74 0.72 -16.97
C LEU A 536 11.63 1.76 -16.30
N ARG A 537 12.91 1.83 -16.65
CA ARG A 537 13.83 2.84 -16.10
C ARG A 537 13.37 4.26 -16.43
N SER A 538 12.87 4.48 -17.64
CA SER A 538 12.32 5.79 -18.02
C SER A 538 11.05 6.10 -17.25
N ALA A 539 10.17 5.11 -17.07
CA ALA A 539 8.96 5.23 -16.27
C ALA A 539 9.29 5.55 -14.81
N TYR A 540 10.20 4.80 -14.18
CA TYR A 540 10.66 5.07 -12.81
C TYR A 540 11.28 6.47 -12.68
N LYS A 541 12.01 6.94 -13.70
CA LYS A 541 12.54 8.31 -13.73
C LYS A 541 11.42 9.36 -13.78
N ALA A 542 10.36 9.10 -14.52
CA ALA A 542 9.24 10.02 -14.68
C ALA A 542 8.27 9.99 -13.48
N VAL A 543 8.05 8.80 -12.89
CA VAL A 543 7.11 8.60 -11.79
C VAL A 543 7.50 9.39 -10.54
N ARG A 544 8.78 9.40 -10.17
CA ARG A 544 9.24 10.05 -8.94
C ARG A 544 8.89 11.56 -8.88
N PRO A 545 9.17 12.39 -9.90
CA PRO A 545 8.76 13.79 -9.89
C PRO A 545 7.24 13.95 -9.86
N HIS A 546 6.52 13.07 -10.55
CA HIS A 546 5.06 13.10 -10.56
C HIS A 546 4.47 12.79 -9.18
N LEU A 547 4.92 11.69 -8.57
CA LEU A 547 4.53 11.34 -7.19
C LEU A 547 4.88 12.45 -6.22
N ARG A 548 6.09 13.03 -6.33
CA ARG A 548 6.48 14.15 -5.50
C ARG A 548 5.53 15.33 -5.68
N SER A 549 5.13 15.65 -6.91
CA SER A 549 4.18 16.73 -7.15
C SER A 549 2.85 16.48 -6.46
N GLU A 550 2.34 15.25 -6.51
CA GLU A 550 1.11 14.88 -5.80
C GLU A 550 1.29 14.93 -4.27
N VAL A 551 2.42 14.41 -3.79
CA VAL A 551 2.78 14.50 -2.37
C VAL A 551 2.86 15.95 -1.89
N VAL A 552 3.45 16.84 -2.68
CA VAL A 552 3.54 18.28 -2.35
C VAL A 552 2.16 18.93 -2.27
N LYS A 553 1.24 18.57 -3.15
CA LYS A 553 -0.15 19.05 -3.08
C LYS A 553 -0.83 18.61 -1.78
N LEU A 554 -0.67 17.33 -1.43
CA LEU A 554 -1.21 16.79 -0.18
C LEU A 554 -0.50 17.37 1.05
N ALA A 555 0.81 17.57 0.98
CA ALA A 555 1.60 18.21 2.03
C ALA A 555 1.08 19.63 2.31
N ARG A 556 0.85 20.42 1.25
CA ARG A 556 0.23 21.73 1.37
C ARG A 556 -1.10 21.67 2.10
N TYR A 557 -1.97 20.74 1.70
CA TYR A 557 -3.28 20.58 2.33
C TYR A 557 -3.18 20.25 3.82
N TYR A 558 -2.38 19.23 4.18
CA TYR A 558 -2.26 18.82 5.57
C TYR A 558 -1.56 19.88 6.43
N VAL A 559 -0.51 20.50 5.92
CA VAL A 559 0.22 21.56 6.64
C VAL A 559 -0.68 22.77 6.87
N GLN A 560 -1.42 23.21 5.84
CA GLN A 560 -2.36 24.31 5.98
C GLN A 560 -3.44 23.99 6.99
N ARG A 561 -4.05 22.84 6.89
CA ARG A 561 -5.09 22.39 7.82
C ARG A 561 -4.63 22.41 9.27
N VAL A 562 -3.45 21.84 9.52
CA VAL A 562 -2.87 21.86 10.88
C VAL A 562 -2.56 23.27 11.32
N LEU A 563 -2.05 24.11 10.41
CA LEU A 563 -1.76 25.51 10.73
C LEU A 563 -3.04 26.28 11.10
N ASP A 564 -4.10 26.07 10.37
CA ASP A 564 -5.41 26.69 10.66
C ASP A 564 -5.95 26.25 12.04
N GLU A 565 -5.81 24.95 12.39
CA GLU A 565 -6.16 24.46 13.72
C GLU A 565 -5.30 25.12 14.83
N LEU A 566 -4.02 25.29 14.59
CA LEU A 566 -3.07 25.86 15.56
C LEU A 566 -3.27 27.37 15.72
N LEU A 567 -3.50 28.08 14.65
CA LEU A 567 -3.69 29.54 14.68
C LEU A 567 -5.07 29.95 15.21
N GLY A 568 -6.07 29.09 14.98
CA GLY A 568 -7.46 29.40 15.34
C GLY A 568 -8.03 30.61 14.59
N PRO A 569 -9.16 31.17 15.04
CA PRO A 569 -9.86 32.25 14.33
C PRO A 569 -9.06 33.54 14.14
N GLU A 570 -8.13 33.80 15.07
CA GLU A 570 -7.31 35.04 15.07
C GLU A 570 -6.20 35.00 14.01
N GLY A 571 -5.83 33.82 13.51
CA GLY A 571 -4.77 33.60 12.53
C GLY A 571 -5.23 33.56 11.08
N ALA A 572 -6.50 33.90 10.80
CA ALA A 572 -7.06 33.87 9.46
C ALA A 572 -6.29 34.83 8.51
N GLY A 573 -5.44 34.26 7.65
CA GLY A 573 -4.68 35.03 6.65
C GLY A 573 -3.28 34.51 6.36
N MET A 574 -2.80 33.53 7.12
CA MET A 574 -1.53 32.84 6.85
C MET A 574 -1.77 31.61 5.97
N VAL A 575 -1.32 31.67 4.75
CA VAL A 575 -1.41 30.56 3.79
C VAL A 575 -0.02 29.97 3.59
N VAL A 576 0.09 28.64 3.68
CA VAL A 576 1.34 27.91 3.42
C VAL A 576 1.26 27.23 2.07
N GLU A 577 2.20 27.52 1.23
CA GLU A 577 2.50 26.77 0.02
C GLU A 577 3.73 25.89 0.26
N ILE A 578 3.81 24.77 -0.43
CA ILE A 578 4.93 23.86 -0.35
C ILE A 578 5.59 23.75 -1.73
N GLY A 579 6.87 24.07 -1.79
CA GLY A 579 7.68 23.93 -3.00
C GLY A 579 7.97 22.46 -3.35
N GLN A 580 8.48 22.20 -4.56
CA GLN A 580 8.82 20.86 -5.03
C GLN A 580 9.96 20.22 -4.22
N ASP A 581 10.75 21.02 -3.52
CA ASP A 581 11.80 20.65 -2.57
C ASP A 581 11.27 20.58 -1.12
N TYR A 582 9.94 20.56 -0.96
CA TYR A 582 9.23 20.62 0.30
C TYR A 582 9.50 21.88 1.13
N THR A 583 10.02 22.94 0.52
CA THR A 583 10.21 24.22 1.22
C THR A 583 8.86 24.86 1.48
N PRO A 584 8.52 25.16 2.75
CA PRO A 584 7.31 25.91 3.04
C PRO A 584 7.50 27.40 2.66
N ILE A 585 6.54 27.92 1.95
CA ILE A 585 6.45 29.30 1.52
C ILE A 585 5.22 29.89 2.19
N VAL A 586 5.39 30.92 2.96
CA VAL A 586 4.29 31.52 3.73
C VAL A 586 3.78 32.77 3.03
N LYS A 587 2.46 32.88 2.89
CA LYS A 587 1.79 34.07 2.39
C LYS A 587 0.93 34.67 3.50
N VAL A 588 1.14 35.95 3.80
CA VAL A 588 0.37 36.69 4.77
C VAL A 588 -0.25 37.90 4.06
N GLY A 589 -1.57 37.98 4.08
CA GLY A 589 -2.27 39.02 3.36
C GLY A 589 -2.00 39.05 1.85
N GLY A 590 -1.79 37.86 1.24
CA GLY A 590 -1.48 37.68 -0.17
C GLY A 590 -0.02 37.94 -0.57
N ARG A 591 0.84 38.38 0.37
CA ARG A 591 2.26 38.64 0.13
C ARG A 591 3.12 37.48 0.66
N GLU A 592 4.07 37.03 -0.15
CA GLU A 592 5.02 36.01 0.22
C GLU A 592 6.01 36.56 1.25
N ARG A 593 6.23 35.81 2.32
CA ARG A 593 7.21 36.09 3.37
C ARG A 593 8.17 34.92 3.53
N SER A 594 9.44 35.20 3.66
CA SER A 594 10.40 34.19 4.07
C SER A 594 10.10 33.71 5.50
N VAL A 595 10.23 32.40 5.72
CA VAL A 595 10.08 31.79 7.05
C VAL A 595 11.00 32.45 8.09
N ALA A 596 12.16 32.96 7.66
CA ALA A 596 13.10 33.69 8.52
C ALA A 596 12.55 35.03 9.04
N HIS A 597 11.56 35.63 8.36
CA HIS A 597 10.95 36.92 8.71
C HIS A 597 9.67 36.78 9.55
N LEU A 598 9.29 35.56 9.91
CA LEU A 598 8.18 35.31 10.83
C LEU A 598 8.63 35.62 12.27
N SER A 599 7.68 36.01 13.10
CA SER A 599 7.89 36.11 14.54
C SER A 599 8.29 34.75 15.11
N GLY A 600 8.97 34.75 16.26
CA GLY A 600 9.40 33.51 16.92
C GLY A 600 8.22 32.55 17.16
N GLY A 601 7.09 33.07 17.57
CA GLY A 601 5.84 32.32 17.78
C GLY A 601 5.25 31.77 16.47
N GLU A 602 5.09 32.62 15.46
CA GLU A 602 4.58 32.20 14.15
C GLU A 602 5.45 31.12 13.51
N ARG A 603 6.78 31.29 13.60
CA ARG A 603 7.74 30.31 13.09
C ARG A 603 7.64 28.97 13.83
N THR A 604 7.38 29.00 15.14
CA THR A 604 7.20 27.77 15.94
C THR A 604 5.89 27.07 15.56
N LEU A 605 4.79 27.82 15.44
CA LEU A 605 3.51 27.25 15.01
C LEU A 605 3.60 26.70 13.59
N LEU A 606 4.27 27.41 12.68
CA LEU A 606 4.55 26.90 11.33
C LEU A 606 5.40 25.63 11.36
N ALA A 607 6.46 25.59 12.18
CA ALA A 607 7.31 24.41 12.32
C ALA A 607 6.52 23.21 12.83
N LEU A 608 5.64 23.44 13.80
CA LEU A 608 4.75 22.43 14.35
C LEU A 608 3.72 21.98 13.29
N ALA A 609 3.07 22.91 12.62
CA ALA A 609 2.13 22.61 11.55
C ALA A 609 2.79 21.81 10.42
N TYR A 610 3.98 22.22 10.03
CA TYR A 610 4.75 21.55 9.00
C TYR A 610 5.13 20.13 9.43
N ARG A 611 5.64 19.93 10.66
CA ARG A 611 5.99 18.61 11.18
C ARG A 611 4.79 17.70 11.31
N ILE A 612 3.71 18.19 11.88
CA ILE A 612 2.48 17.39 12.05
C ILE A 612 1.83 17.09 10.70
N GLY A 613 1.70 18.10 9.83
CA GLY A 613 1.10 17.92 8.51
C GLY A 613 1.91 16.96 7.63
N MET A 614 3.23 17.15 7.58
CA MET A 614 4.13 16.23 6.89
C MET A 614 4.17 14.87 7.56
N GLY A 615 4.21 14.83 8.89
CA GLY A 615 4.17 13.59 9.66
C GLY A 615 2.90 12.79 9.41
N HIS A 616 1.76 13.46 9.36
CA HIS A 616 0.48 12.85 9.04
C HIS A 616 0.49 12.25 7.61
N LEU A 617 1.01 13.00 6.65
CA LEU A 617 1.15 12.56 5.27
C LEU A 617 2.09 11.34 5.17
N ILE A 618 3.27 11.41 5.78
CA ILE A 618 4.25 10.32 5.77
C ILE A 618 3.66 9.06 6.39
N MET A 619 3.01 9.20 7.55
CA MET A 619 2.36 8.06 8.23
C MET A 619 1.27 7.47 7.36
N GLN A 620 0.48 8.28 6.69
CA GLN A 620 -0.58 7.82 5.80
C GLN A 620 -0.02 7.06 4.59
N TYR A 621 1.06 7.54 3.99
CA TYR A 621 1.74 6.86 2.88
C TYR A 621 2.40 5.54 3.32
N ARG A 622 3.07 5.54 4.47
CA ARG A 622 3.85 4.38 4.94
C ARG A 622 2.99 3.32 5.61
N THR A 623 1.96 3.72 6.34
CA THR A 623 1.16 2.81 7.17
C THR A 623 -0.32 2.75 6.77
N GLY A 624 -0.74 3.57 5.80
CA GLY A 624 -2.15 3.75 5.43
C GLY A 624 -2.96 4.57 6.44
N ARG A 625 -2.31 5.19 7.43
CA ARG A 625 -2.96 5.90 8.53
C ARG A 625 -2.29 7.23 8.81
N GLY A 626 -3.08 8.16 9.37
CA GLY A 626 -2.56 9.44 9.81
C GLY A 626 -1.71 9.33 11.09
N LEU A 627 -1.22 10.46 11.55
CA LEU A 627 -0.44 10.61 12.77
C LEU A 627 -1.36 10.56 14.01
N ASP A 628 -1.33 9.45 14.75
CA ASP A 628 -2.15 9.29 15.97
C ASP A 628 -1.45 9.77 17.24
N LEU A 629 -0.14 9.66 17.30
CA LEU A 629 0.69 9.95 18.47
C LEU A 629 1.74 11.00 18.10
N LEU A 630 1.91 11.98 18.97
CA LEU A 630 2.97 12.98 18.89
C LEU A 630 3.67 13.11 20.24
N LEU A 631 4.99 12.99 20.24
CA LEU A 631 5.83 13.19 21.39
C LEU A 631 6.63 14.49 21.19
N LEU A 632 6.47 15.44 22.10
CA LEU A 632 7.15 16.73 22.06
C LEU A 632 8.09 16.86 23.25
N ASP A 633 9.37 17.04 22.97
CA ASP A 633 10.37 17.21 24.02
C ASP A 633 10.82 18.68 24.07
N GLU A 634 10.39 19.38 25.11
CA GLU A 634 10.62 20.82 25.37
C GLU A 634 10.31 21.73 24.16
N PRO A 635 9.09 21.70 23.62
CA PRO A 635 8.76 22.49 22.43
C PRO A 635 8.81 24.01 22.65
N THR A 636 8.96 24.44 23.89
CA THR A 636 9.01 25.85 24.33
C THR A 636 10.41 26.43 24.39
N GLU A 637 11.46 25.62 24.30
CA GLU A 637 12.83 26.07 24.56
C GLU A 637 13.32 27.20 23.61
N SER A 638 12.80 27.22 22.40
CA SER A 638 13.11 28.25 21.41
C SER A 638 12.17 29.45 21.41
N LEU A 639 11.28 29.55 22.43
CA LEU A 639 10.30 30.64 22.57
C LEU A 639 10.74 31.58 23.69
N GLY A 640 10.74 32.90 23.45
CA GLY A 640 10.99 33.90 24.46
C GLY A 640 9.89 33.91 25.54
N ARG A 641 10.28 34.10 26.79
CA ARG A 641 9.34 34.21 27.92
C ARG A 641 8.46 35.46 27.86
N GLU A 642 8.87 36.46 27.09
CA GLU A 642 8.24 37.77 27.06
C GLU A 642 7.06 37.93 26.09
N ASP A 643 6.79 36.95 25.19
CA ASP A 643 5.89 37.12 24.05
C ASP A 643 4.55 36.38 24.12
N LEU A 644 4.05 35.95 25.23
CA LEU A 644 2.83 35.08 25.27
C LEU A 644 2.84 33.90 24.27
N SER A 645 3.98 33.66 23.65
CA SER A 645 4.13 32.65 22.58
C SER A 645 4.06 31.22 23.13
N ILE A 646 4.40 31.06 24.43
CA ILE A 646 4.26 29.78 25.14
C ILE A 646 2.79 29.45 25.36
N ASP A 647 2.01 30.43 25.83
CA ASP A 647 0.56 30.28 26.03
C ASP A 647 -0.15 30.00 24.72
N ARG A 648 0.21 30.71 23.64
CA ARG A 648 -0.33 30.47 22.28
C ARG A 648 0.00 29.06 21.80
N LEU A 649 1.20 28.59 22.04
CA LEU A 649 1.58 27.22 21.66
C LEU A 649 0.81 26.19 22.49
N ALA A 650 0.64 26.41 23.78
CA ALA A 650 -0.14 25.53 24.66
C ALA A 650 -1.62 25.50 24.23
N ASP A 651 -2.21 26.68 23.96
CA ASP A 651 -3.57 26.80 23.42
C ASP A 651 -3.71 26.13 22.06
N ALA A 652 -2.72 26.28 21.19
CA ALA A 652 -2.69 25.64 19.88
C ALA A 652 -2.66 24.12 19.98
N LEU A 653 -1.81 23.58 20.85
CA LEU A 653 -1.73 22.13 21.09
C LEU A 653 -3.00 21.57 21.70
N SER A 654 -3.66 22.31 22.59
CA SER A 654 -4.93 21.88 23.20
C SER A 654 -6.07 21.83 22.18
N ARG A 655 -6.02 22.66 21.13
CA ARG A 655 -7.01 22.68 20.02
C ARG A 655 -6.74 21.60 18.98
N LEU A 656 -5.51 21.10 18.89
CA LEU A 656 -5.10 20.19 17.84
C LEU A 656 -5.86 18.85 17.91
N ARG A 657 -6.66 18.55 16.90
CA ARG A 657 -7.49 17.34 16.82
C ARG A 657 -7.01 16.34 15.79
N VAL A 658 -6.09 16.75 14.92
CA VAL A 658 -5.49 15.85 13.91
C VAL A 658 -4.71 14.70 14.57
N VAL A 659 -4.15 14.92 15.77
CA VAL A 659 -3.39 13.93 16.55
C VAL A 659 -4.23 13.48 17.75
N ARG A 660 -4.44 12.17 17.90
CA ARG A 660 -5.26 11.63 19.00
C ARG A 660 -4.62 11.74 20.37
N GLN A 661 -3.31 11.63 20.43
CA GLN A 661 -2.55 11.66 21.67
C GLN A 661 -1.29 12.50 21.48
N ILE A 662 -1.17 13.54 22.27
CA ILE A 662 0.01 14.37 22.38
C ILE A 662 0.61 14.15 23.75
N ILE A 663 1.89 13.86 23.82
CA ILE A 663 2.65 13.78 25.06
C ILE A 663 3.75 14.84 24.96
N ALA A 664 3.61 15.94 25.66
CA ALA A 664 4.59 17.00 25.68
C ALA A 664 5.34 17.04 27.01
N VAL A 665 6.64 17.16 26.92
CA VAL A 665 7.53 17.47 28.04
C VAL A 665 7.71 18.97 28.07
N SER A 666 7.41 19.63 29.19
CA SER A 666 7.66 21.04 29.35
C SER A 666 8.01 21.41 30.79
N HIS A 667 8.61 22.58 30.96
CA HIS A 667 8.83 23.20 32.25
C HIS A 667 7.87 24.40 32.46
N SER A 668 6.99 24.67 31.49
CA SER A 668 6.05 25.81 31.52
C SER A 668 4.70 25.37 32.08
N GLU A 669 4.20 26.10 33.07
CA GLU A 669 2.86 25.88 33.68
C GLU A 669 1.74 26.12 32.63
N ALA A 670 1.95 26.97 31.64
CA ALA A 670 0.97 27.21 30.58
C ALA A 670 0.58 25.93 29.84
N PHE A 671 1.53 24.97 29.69
CA PHE A 671 1.25 23.66 29.12
C PHE A 671 0.42 22.79 30.06
N ALA A 672 0.69 22.86 31.36
CA ALA A 672 -0.09 22.14 32.36
C ALA A 672 -1.52 22.69 32.46
N GLU A 673 -1.68 23.98 32.39
CA GLU A 673 -2.99 24.64 32.39
C GLU A 673 -3.87 24.29 31.20
N ARG A 674 -3.29 23.96 30.03
CA ARG A 674 -4.01 23.64 28.80
C ARG A 674 -4.08 22.13 28.51
N ALA A 675 -3.30 21.31 29.23
CA ALA A 675 -3.29 19.89 29.03
C ALA A 675 -4.56 19.22 29.61
N ASP A 676 -5.02 18.19 28.93
CA ASP A 676 -6.11 17.32 29.40
C ASP A 676 -5.66 16.52 30.61
N LYS A 677 -4.38 16.08 30.61
CA LYS A 677 -3.74 15.36 31.71
C LYS A 677 -2.40 15.97 32.09
N VAL A 678 -2.22 16.25 33.31
CA VAL A 678 -0.97 16.79 33.90
C VAL A 678 -0.26 15.71 34.69
N ILE A 679 0.99 15.50 34.38
CA ILE A 679 1.87 14.55 35.07
C ILE A 679 3.06 15.33 35.57
N ARG A 680 3.02 15.62 36.90
CA ARG A 680 4.10 16.35 37.55
C ARG A 680 5.21 15.41 37.96
N ILE A 681 6.44 15.78 37.59
CA ILE A 681 7.64 15.03 37.93
C ILE A 681 8.54 15.90 38.77
N GLU A 682 8.73 15.47 39.99
CA GLU A 682 9.60 16.13 40.96
C GLU A 682 10.84 15.29 41.21
N LYS A 683 11.97 15.92 41.42
CA LYS A 683 13.22 15.24 41.79
C LYS A 683 13.43 15.42 43.28
N VAL A 684 13.34 14.32 44.04
CA VAL A 684 13.59 14.27 45.48
C VAL A 684 14.71 13.27 45.73
N ASP A 685 15.75 13.65 46.43
CA ASP A 685 16.91 12.78 46.76
C ASP A 685 17.50 12.06 45.55
N ASN A 686 17.64 12.77 44.43
CA ASN A 686 18.14 12.25 43.15
C ASN A 686 17.23 11.18 42.49
N GLU A 687 15.97 11.09 42.89
CA GLU A 687 14.95 10.21 42.38
C GLU A 687 13.77 11.00 41.79
N SER A 688 13.29 10.56 40.64
CA SER A 688 12.09 11.12 40.02
C SER A 688 10.84 10.52 40.64
N ARG A 689 9.99 11.36 41.18
CA ARG A 689 8.64 10.99 41.70
C ARG A 689 7.57 11.62 40.81
N VAL A 690 6.57 10.83 40.52
CA VAL A 690 5.44 11.27 39.69
C VAL A 690 4.22 11.53 40.58
N ARG A 691 3.60 12.68 40.34
CA ARG A 691 2.26 12.99 40.84
C ARG A 691 1.37 13.26 39.65
N THR A 692 0.25 12.58 39.60
CA THR A 692 -0.74 12.79 38.53
C THR A 692 -1.85 13.67 39.07
N GLU A 693 -2.09 14.77 38.45
CA GLU A 693 -3.24 15.62 38.68
C GLU A 693 -4.23 15.36 37.54
N SER A 694 -5.31 14.63 37.84
CA SER A 694 -6.45 14.59 36.91
C SER A 694 -7.23 15.89 37.12
N ARG A 695 -7.52 16.60 36.07
CA ARG A 695 -8.53 17.65 36.19
C ARG A 695 -9.88 17.02 36.44
N PRO A 696 -10.68 17.55 37.40
CA PRO A 696 -12.03 17.06 37.63
C PRO A 696 -12.94 17.22 36.44
#